data_d8a3e854f334e451da0f10cc5e858280
#
_entry.id   d8a3e854f334e451da0f10cc5e858280
#
_cell.length_a   1.000
_cell.length_b   1.000
_cell.length_c   1.000
_cell.angle_alpha   90.00
_cell.angle_beta   90.00
_cell.angle_gamma   90.00
#
_symmetry.space_group_name_H-M   'P 1'
#
loop_
_entity.id
_entity.type
_entity.pdbx_description
1 polymer ?
#
loop_
_entity_poly.entity_id
_entity_poly.type
_entity_poly.pdbx_seq_one_letter_code
_entity_poly.pdbx_strand_id
1 'polypeptide(L)'
;MVKSNLISEKMGRLWKENSDYLPFYREFYDDEGVLYQVTSPDGAPSRQTLFESLDNDNNKFFPSFQNLKQPKELKGGRPSFRVMVGDVADTKTFLSMESAKQRAQQLKELNQGTGRKVYIAASSQRIRDPISNMIQNVSSAITASMLNVAVSRGIRDLRLLGDSMAIPISEDQAPDSTTGPRANTIGIRVKGETKWYQVADRMLVDSLVITNDMDMPFLGLQALPAQLLRELVTKDPGFMAANMMRDTLSAWATSGVNIMPVVDTLRGYGESLLNTSSGQALNRAGVVGGFDFKGDINNVTKAFNKHMAEGRKPRLKDAPSRIWRALDKISGASDTATRVAVYNRVLQDTGNEAQAIHEALEVINFSRKGASSAMRYFTAVVPFLNARIQGLDVLHRGMKGETSTWNRQSRKASFYWKAMTIVIGSAAVYLANSLSDEDENPWYHNAPEYIRDNYWIIPPTWFGMTKDAPALRIPIPFEVGVLFKVIPERIIGLINGTSSGRETWESLGRNTFSTLNFNPTPQWLLPVLETTMNHSFHRGLPVVGYWQGKNEGWLADPEFASPFAIMLSRSADEANIRISAQKIDHIIRGYVGTLGSYALMAADSTGRVAAGLPERATRRLDQWPALGRFLQESQGRGPTQTFYDLYSELDIFVSTLNSLKQVGDIQGEDYLVKSRANLNSYKAYINKLKGQLDDMRKFRQQVKSDRSATPDQKRVALDGIDRMTNEVLRGIRKVRVEALRR
;
A
#
# COMPACT_ATOMS: atom_id res chain seq x y z
N MET A 1 4.29 3.13 34.85
CA MET A 1 2.93 3.56 35.23
C MET A 1 2.96 4.70 36.27
N VAL A 2 3.64 4.59 37.41
CA VAL A 2 3.75 5.72 38.39
C VAL A 2 4.41 6.95 37.76
N LYS A 3 5.58 6.80 37.12
CA LYS A 3 6.29 7.91 36.43
C LYS A 3 5.49 8.56 35.30
N SER A 4 4.51 7.87 34.73
CA SER A 4 3.61 8.38 33.71
C SER A 4 2.31 8.99 34.28
N ASN A 5 2.20 9.11 35.61
CA ASN A 5 1.01 9.55 36.34
C ASN A 5 -0.25 8.69 36.09
N LEU A 6 -0.11 7.52 35.46
CA LEU A 6 -1.24 6.65 35.13
C LEU A 6 -1.88 6.03 36.39
N ILE A 7 -1.04 5.69 37.38
CA ILE A 7 -1.47 5.20 38.71
C ILE A 7 -0.82 6.05 39.81
N SER A 8 -1.47 6.05 40.98
CA SER A 8 -0.91 6.73 42.18
C SER A 8 0.30 6.00 42.73
N GLU A 9 1.13 6.70 43.49
CA GLU A 9 2.28 6.10 44.18
C GLU A 9 1.86 5.00 45.17
N LYS A 10 0.72 5.20 45.84
CA LYS A 10 0.14 4.20 46.75
C LYS A 10 -0.16 2.91 46.03
N MET A 11 -0.81 2.98 44.87
CA MET A 11 -1.12 1.83 44.04
C MET A 11 0.18 1.18 43.48
N GLY A 12 1.16 1.99 43.08
CA GLY A 12 2.47 1.47 42.65
C GLY A 12 3.22 0.70 43.73
N ARG A 13 3.12 1.12 44.98
CA ARG A 13 3.69 0.40 46.16
C ARG A 13 2.96 -0.92 46.38
N LEU A 14 1.62 -0.92 46.39
CA LEU A 14 0.81 -2.13 46.56
C LEU A 14 1.13 -3.19 45.45
N TRP A 15 1.33 -2.74 44.24
CA TRP A 15 1.72 -3.66 43.13
C TRP A 15 3.13 -4.21 43.31
N LYS A 16 4.06 -3.42 43.85
CA LYS A 16 5.43 -3.87 44.14
C LYS A 16 5.49 -4.87 45.29
N GLU A 17 4.63 -4.71 46.28
CA GLU A 17 4.49 -5.61 47.42
C GLU A 17 3.84 -6.96 47.03
N ASN A 18 2.99 -6.96 46.01
CA ASN A 18 2.34 -8.14 45.44
C ASN A 18 2.95 -8.55 44.09
N SER A 19 4.27 -8.79 44.07
CA SER A 19 5.05 -9.08 42.86
C SER A 19 4.56 -10.32 42.09
N ASP A 20 3.89 -11.24 42.77
CA ASP A 20 3.39 -12.49 42.20
C ASP A 20 1.98 -12.36 41.61
N TYR A 21 1.38 -11.16 41.68
CA TYR A 21 0.07 -10.92 41.09
C TYR A 21 0.18 -10.80 39.57
N LEU A 22 -0.44 -11.76 38.87
CA LEU A 22 -0.59 -11.73 37.42
C LEU A 22 -2.08 -11.68 37.06
N PRO A 23 -2.58 -10.59 36.46
CA PRO A 23 -3.96 -10.55 35.95
C PRO A 23 -4.17 -11.60 34.89
N PHE A 24 -5.21 -12.44 35.04
CA PHE A 24 -5.54 -13.47 34.08
C PHE A 24 -6.66 -13.01 33.14
N TYR A 25 -6.48 -13.22 31.84
CA TYR A 25 -7.54 -13.12 30.87
C TYR A 25 -8.13 -14.50 30.63
N ARG A 26 -9.46 -14.57 30.59
CA ARG A 26 -10.20 -15.79 30.29
C ARG A 26 -10.64 -15.76 28.84
N GLU A 27 -10.63 -16.90 28.19
CA GLU A 27 -11.09 -17.06 26.82
C GLU A 27 -12.58 -17.43 26.85
N PHE A 28 -13.39 -16.70 26.11
CA PHE A 28 -14.82 -16.95 25.92
C PHE A 28 -15.04 -17.36 24.48
N TYR A 29 -15.89 -18.35 24.29
CA TYR A 29 -16.30 -18.81 22.97
C TYR A 29 -17.80 -18.61 22.83
N ASP A 30 -18.28 -18.27 21.63
CA ASP A 30 -19.71 -18.24 21.32
C ASP A 30 -20.27 -19.65 21.11
N ASP A 31 -21.57 -19.73 20.82
CA ASP A 31 -22.25 -21.01 20.60
C ASP A 31 -21.73 -21.74 19.34
N GLU A 32 -21.05 -21.00 18.44
CA GLU A 32 -20.43 -21.51 17.21
C GLU A 32 -18.96 -21.90 17.42
N GLY A 33 -18.42 -21.71 18.62
CA GLY A 33 -17.03 -22.04 18.97
C GLY A 33 -16.00 -21.00 18.54
N VAL A 34 -16.44 -19.78 18.21
CA VAL A 34 -15.58 -18.65 17.86
C VAL A 34 -15.14 -17.93 19.13
N LEU A 35 -13.84 -17.59 19.21
CA LEU A 35 -13.24 -16.93 20.36
C LEU A 35 -13.79 -15.51 20.56
N TYR A 36 -14.52 -15.28 21.64
CA TYR A 36 -14.95 -13.96 22.06
C TYR A 36 -13.81 -13.21 22.76
N GLN A 37 -13.50 -11.98 22.34
CA GLN A 37 -12.77 -11.05 23.20
C GLN A 37 -13.71 -10.58 24.32
N VAL A 38 -13.27 -10.77 25.57
CA VAL A 38 -14.07 -10.32 26.70
C VAL A 38 -14.22 -8.81 26.66
N THR A 39 -15.43 -8.41 26.49
CA THR A 39 -15.88 -7.04 26.61
C THR A 39 -16.20 -6.73 28.07
N SER A 40 -16.18 -5.45 28.45
CA SER A 40 -16.62 -4.98 29.75
C SER A 40 -18.07 -5.42 30.05
N PRO A 41 -18.53 -5.35 31.30
CA PRO A 41 -19.90 -5.72 31.67
C PRO A 41 -21.00 -5.10 30.82
N ASP A 42 -20.70 -4.03 30.11
CA ASP A 42 -21.63 -3.26 29.26
C ASP A 42 -21.56 -3.64 27.76
N GLY A 43 -20.81 -4.69 27.41
CA GLY A 43 -20.82 -5.25 26.06
C GLY A 43 -19.89 -4.59 25.03
N ALA A 44 -19.14 -3.54 25.40
CA ALA A 44 -18.16 -2.91 24.52
C ALA A 44 -16.77 -3.51 24.71
N PRO A 45 -15.96 -3.72 23.65
CA PRO A 45 -14.57 -4.10 23.79
C PRO A 45 -13.80 -2.93 24.40
N SER A 46 -13.63 -2.91 25.72
CA SER A 46 -13.04 -1.79 26.39
C SER A 46 -11.60 -2.05 26.80
N ARG A 47 -10.71 -1.22 26.25
CA ARG A 47 -9.38 -0.98 26.81
C ARG A 47 -9.44 -0.32 28.19
N GLN A 48 -10.60 0.21 28.57
CA GLN A 48 -10.89 0.86 29.81
C GLN A 48 -10.95 -0.10 30.99
N THR A 49 -11.37 -1.35 30.80
CA THR A 49 -11.61 -2.32 31.89
C THR A 49 -10.38 -2.60 32.75
N LEU A 50 -9.19 -2.56 32.19
CA LEU A 50 -7.97 -2.75 33.00
C LEU A 50 -7.73 -1.58 33.95
N PHE A 51 -8.12 -0.36 33.57
CA PHE A 51 -7.87 0.89 34.30
C PHE A 51 -9.02 1.28 35.19
N GLU A 52 -10.26 1.09 34.77
CA GLU A 52 -11.45 1.27 35.64
C GLU A 52 -11.43 0.30 36.79
N SER A 53 -10.95 -0.89 36.53
CA SER A 53 -10.75 -1.86 37.60
C SER A 53 -9.62 -1.48 38.52
N LEU A 54 -8.65 -0.66 38.18
CA LEU A 54 -7.57 -0.18 39.04
C LEU A 54 -7.98 1.03 39.92
N ASP A 55 -9.06 1.73 39.58
CA ASP A 55 -9.49 2.96 40.27
C ASP A 55 -10.55 2.78 41.37
N ASN A 56 -11.12 1.60 41.49
CA ASN A 56 -12.08 1.38 42.56
C ASN A 56 -11.35 1.28 43.91
N ASP A 57 -11.33 2.35 44.66
CA ASP A 57 -10.76 2.50 46.02
C ASP A 57 -11.32 1.53 47.07
N ASN A 58 -12.33 0.77 46.72
CA ASN A 58 -12.90 -0.26 47.55
C ASN A 58 -12.19 -1.59 47.28
N ASN A 59 -11.17 -1.91 48.04
CA ASN A 59 -10.57 -3.23 48.40
C ASN A 59 -11.09 -4.52 47.73
N LYS A 60 -11.89 -4.45 46.67
CA LYS A 60 -12.54 -5.57 45.94
C LYS A 60 -11.75 -6.01 44.71
N PHE A 61 -10.57 -5.43 44.51
CA PHE A 61 -9.69 -5.72 43.36
C PHE A 61 -8.96 -7.05 43.47
N PHE A 62 -8.82 -7.54 44.67
CA PHE A 62 -8.34 -8.88 44.93
C PHE A 62 -9.56 -9.71 45.34
N PRO A 63 -10.31 -10.33 44.39
CA PRO A 63 -11.09 -11.49 44.82
C PRO A 63 -10.06 -12.40 45.45
N SER A 64 -10.17 -12.58 46.75
CA SER A 64 -9.27 -13.47 47.47
C SER A 64 -9.23 -14.78 46.69
N PHE A 65 -8.06 -15.14 46.19
CA PHE A 65 -7.83 -16.38 45.42
C PHE A 65 -8.32 -17.61 46.17
N GLN A 66 -8.52 -17.48 47.46
CA GLN A 66 -9.06 -18.53 48.37
C GLN A 66 -10.53 -18.91 48.08
N ASN A 67 -11.32 -18.09 47.39
CA ASN A 67 -12.72 -18.36 47.09
C ASN A 67 -13.01 -18.78 45.65
N LEU A 68 -12.00 -18.82 44.76
CA LEU A 68 -12.09 -19.48 43.48
C LEU A 68 -11.97 -21.02 43.71
N LYS A 69 -13.02 -21.63 44.28
CA LYS A 69 -13.19 -23.07 44.18
C LYS A 69 -13.02 -23.41 42.71
N GLN A 70 -12.03 -24.22 42.36
CA GLN A 70 -11.84 -24.72 41.01
C GLN A 70 -13.19 -25.15 40.44
N PRO A 71 -13.65 -24.60 39.33
CA PRO A 71 -14.90 -24.99 38.72
C PRO A 71 -14.80 -26.51 38.48
N LYS A 72 -15.79 -27.28 38.95
CA LYS A 72 -15.89 -28.67 38.53
C LYS A 72 -16.03 -28.67 37.01
N GLU A 73 -15.06 -29.26 36.32
CA GLU A 73 -15.12 -29.44 34.89
C GLU A 73 -16.45 -30.12 34.53
N LEU A 74 -17.29 -29.41 33.78
CA LEU A 74 -18.44 -30.04 33.16
C LEU A 74 -17.94 -31.08 32.17
N LYS A 75 -18.45 -32.32 32.27
CA LYS A 75 -18.13 -33.39 31.31
C LYS A 75 -18.38 -32.87 29.89
N GLY A 76 -17.31 -32.64 29.16
CA GLY A 76 -17.35 -32.14 27.80
C GLY A 76 -16.66 -30.80 27.54
N GLY A 77 -16.11 -30.13 28.57
CA GLY A 77 -15.28 -28.90 28.39
C GLY A 77 -16.03 -27.69 27.85
N ARG A 78 -17.36 -27.67 27.84
CA ARG A 78 -18.16 -26.53 27.38
C ARG A 78 -18.19 -25.42 28.42
N PRO A 79 -17.99 -24.15 28.04
CA PRO A 79 -18.09 -23.05 28.98
C PRO A 79 -19.51 -22.95 29.54
N SER A 80 -19.62 -22.66 30.83
CA SER A 80 -20.90 -22.38 31.47
C SER A 80 -20.87 -21.00 32.13
N PHE A 81 -21.98 -20.28 32.05
CA PHE A 81 -22.14 -18.95 32.57
C PHE A 81 -23.10 -18.97 33.77
N ARG A 82 -22.79 -18.21 34.81
CA ARG A 82 -23.69 -17.97 35.96
C ARG A 82 -23.95 -16.47 36.09
N VAL A 83 -25.19 -16.14 36.41
CA VAL A 83 -25.54 -14.76 36.75
C VAL A 83 -25.36 -14.60 38.27
N MET A 84 -24.68 -13.54 38.68
CA MET A 84 -24.44 -13.21 40.07
C MET A 84 -25.23 -11.96 40.43
N VAL A 85 -25.84 -11.97 41.65
CA VAL A 85 -26.50 -10.80 42.23
C VAL A 85 -25.77 -10.47 43.53
N GLY A 86 -24.89 -9.49 43.50
CA GLY A 86 -23.91 -9.32 44.58
C GLY A 86 -23.00 -10.54 44.68
N ASP A 87 -22.87 -11.10 45.84
CA ASP A 87 -22.02 -12.29 46.09
C ASP A 87 -22.79 -13.62 45.96
N VAL A 88 -24.06 -13.60 45.58
CA VAL A 88 -24.91 -14.81 45.49
C VAL A 88 -25.08 -15.18 44.00
N ALA A 89 -24.76 -16.43 43.68
CA ALA A 89 -24.96 -16.99 42.36
C ALA A 89 -26.43 -17.37 42.13
N ASP A 90 -26.99 -17.03 40.96
CA ASP A 90 -28.26 -17.59 40.51
C ASP A 90 -28.22 -19.11 40.48
N THR A 91 -29.32 -19.73 40.76
CA THR A 91 -29.45 -21.21 40.78
C THR A 91 -29.28 -21.83 39.39
N LYS A 92 -29.47 -21.06 38.32
CA LYS A 92 -29.37 -21.49 36.92
C LYS A 92 -27.96 -21.28 36.37
N THR A 93 -27.47 -22.30 35.69
CA THR A 93 -26.23 -22.25 34.90
C THR A 93 -26.60 -22.24 33.43
N PHE A 94 -26.02 -21.35 32.65
CA PHE A 94 -26.29 -21.17 31.23
C PHE A 94 -25.11 -21.67 30.40
N LEU A 95 -25.37 -22.31 29.28
CA LEU A 95 -24.35 -22.77 28.33
C LEU A 95 -24.05 -21.71 27.24
N SER A 96 -24.88 -20.70 27.12
CA SER A 96 -24.74 -19.59 26.17
C SER A 96 -24.69 -18.26 26.91
N MET A 97 -23.85 -17.34 26.39
CA MET A 97 -23.74 -15.97 26.92
C MET A 97 -25.05 -15.21 26.73
N GLU A 98 -25.75 -15.44 25.61
CA GLU A 98 -27.03 -14.79 25.28
C GLU A 98 -28.10 -15.11 26.33
N SER A 99 -28.25 -16.39 26.67
CA SER A 99 -29.17 -16.82 27.71
C SER A 99 -28.79 -16.29 29.09
N ALA A 100 -27.50 -16.16 29.37
CA ALA A 100 -27.01 -15.56 30.61
C ALA A 100 -27.30 -14.05 30.66
N LYS A 101 -27.16 -13.33 29.54
CA LYS A 101 -27.49 -11.90 29.42
C LYS A 101 -28.99 -11.64 29.65
N GLN A 102 -29.84 -12.44 29.00
CA GLN A 102 -31.32 -12.34 29.21
C GLN A 102 -31.67 -12.54 30.67
N ARG A 103 -31.05 -13.51 31.32
CA ARG A 103 -31.28 -13.77 32.74
C ARG A 103 -30.71 -12.64 33.62
N ALA A 104 -29.56 -12.12 33.30
CA ALA A 104 -28.95 -11.00 34.00
C ALA A 104 -29.83 -9.75 33.93
N GLN A 105 -30.44 -9.49 32.77
CA GLN A 105 -31.37 -8.39 32.58
C GLN A 105 -32.66 -8.56 33.44
N GLN A 106 -33.24 -9.76 33.43
CA GLN A 106 -34.39 -10.07 34.31
C GLN A 106 -34.07 -9.87 35.80
N LEU A 107 -32.89 -10.34 36.23
CA LEU A 107 -32.47 -10.19 37.63
C LEU A 107 -32.11 -8.73 37.95
N LYS A 108 -31.65 -7.93 37.00
CA LYS A 108 -31.38 -6.51 37.16
C LYS A 108 -32.69 -5.74 37.39
N GLU A 109 -33.72 -6.08 36.62
CA GLU A 109 -35.09 -5.49 36.81
C GLU A 109 -35.70 -5.86 38.15
N LEU A 110 -35.56 -7.14 38.56
CA LEU A 110 -36.06 -7.63 39.86
C LEU A 110 -35.31 -7.04 41.07
N ASN A 111 -34.08 -6.61 40.90
CA ASN A 111 -33.24 -6.04 41.94
C ASN A 111 -33.10 -4.52 41.86
N GLN A 112 -33.88 -3.85 41.02
CA GLN A 112 -33.98 -2.38 41.00
C GLN A 112 -34.33 -1.86 42.39
N GLY A 113 -33.45 -1.07 43.00
CA GLY A 113 -33.63 -0.51 44.34
C GLY A 113 -32.90 -1.23 45.46
N THR A 114 -32.33 -2.41 45.25
CA THR A 114 -31.57 -3.12 46.30
C THR A 114 -30.07 -2.75 46.36
N GLY A 115 -29.57 -1.97 45.44
CA GLY A 115 -28.15 -1.59 45.35
C GLY A 115 -27.18 -2.76 45.03
N ARG A 116 -27.73 -3.96 44.80
CA ARG A 116 -26.90 -5.14 44.44
C ARG A 116 -26.57 -5.17 42.96
N LYS A 117 -25.29 -5.26 42.66
CA LYS A 117 -24.81 -5.37 41.25
C LYS A 117 -25.14 -6.76 40.69
N VAL A 118 -25.71 -6.80 39.49
CA VAL A 118 -25.95 -8.04 38.74
C VAL A 118 -24.88 -8.15 37.66
N TYR A 119 -24.14 -9.25 37.66
CA TYR A 119 -23.08 -9.51 36.67
C TYR A 119 -23.04 -10.98 36.29
N ILE A 120 -22.42 -11.29 35.15
CA ILE A 120 -22.28 -12.66 34.66
C ILE A 120 -20.89 -13.15 35.01
N ALA A 121 -20.80 -14.27 35.74
CA ALA A 121 -19.57 -14.96 36.03
C ALA A 121 -19.51 -16.27 35.25
N ALA A 122 -18.39 -16.54 34.60
CA ALA A 122 -18.19 -17.78 33.89
C ALA A 122 -17.47 -18.79 34.79
N SER A 123 -17.95 -20.02 34.79
CA SER A 123 -17.49 -21.05 35.76
C SER A 123 -16.44 -22.02 35.21
N SER A 124 -16.24 -22.12 33.90
CA SER A 124 -15.31 -23.08 33.30
C SER A 124 -14.57 -22.55 32.11
N GLN A 125 -14.02 -21.34 32.26
CA GLN A 125 -13.27 -20.72 31.18
C GLN A 125 -11.80 -21.13 31.23
N ARG A 126 -11.28 -21.46 30.06
CA ARG A 126 -9.87 -21.73 29.92
C ARG A 126 -9.08 -20.46 30.24
N ILE A 127 -8.18 -20.52 31.19
CA ILE A 127 -7.26 -19.45 31.48
C ILE A 127 -6.26 -19.40 30.32
N ARG A 128 -6.09 -18.23 29.71
CA ARG A 128 -5.09 -18.02 28.68
C ARG A 128 -3.71 -18.33 29.25
N ASP A 129 -2.83 -18.85 28.41
CA ASP A 129 -1.46 -19.15 28.78
C ASP A 129 -0.83 -18.00 29.58
N PRO A 130 -0.21 -18.30 30.78
CA PRO A 130 0.33 -17.25 31.66
C PRO A 130 1.33 -16.32 31.00
N ILE A 131 2.15 -16.83 30.07
CA ILE A 131 3.15 -16.03 29.35
C ILE A 131 2.45 -15.06 28.39
N SER A 132 1.43 -15.52 27.69
CA SER A 132 0.60 -14.67 26.82
C SER A 132 -0.10 -13.57 27.61
N ASN A 133 -0.61 -13.87 28.80
CA ASN A 133 -1.21 -12.91 29.70
C ASN A 133 -0.18 -11.86 30.20
N MET A 134 1.02 -12.31 30.55
CA MET A 134 2.10 -11.41 30.98
C MET A 134 2.48 -10.45 29.85
N ILE A 135 2.71 -10.95 28.64
CA ILE A 135 3.04 -10.12 27.46
C ILE A 135 1.93 -9.09 27.21
N GLN A 136 0.68 -9.53 27.26
CA GLN A 136 -0.48 -8.65 27.06
C GLN A 136 -0.55 -7.55 28.13
N ASN A 137 -0.40 -7.90 29.39
CA ASN A 137 -0.43 -6.95 30.51
C ASN A 137 0.68 -5.92 30.41
N VAL A 138 1.91 -6.37 30.17
CA VAL A 138 3.08 -5.49 30.04
C VAL A 138 2.90 -4.55 28.85
N SER A 139 2.51 -5.08 27.69
CA SER A 139 2.26 -4.29 26.48
C SER A 139 1.16 -3.25 26.69
N SER A 140 0.03 -3.66 27.28
CA SER A 140 -1.10 -2.75 27.56
C SER A 140 -0.68 -1.65 28.57
N ALA A 141 0.04 -2.01 29.62
CA ALA A 141 0.52 -1.08 30.62
C ALA A 141 1.52 -0.04 30.05
N ILE A 142 2.45 -0.49 29.21
CA ILE A 142 3.40 0.39 28.53
C ILE A 142 2.65 1.32 27.57
N THR A 143 1.77 0.79 26.71
CA THR A 143 1.00 1.56 25.73
C THR A 143 0.16 2.63 26.43
N ALA A 144 -0.57 2.26 27.47
CA ALA A 144 -1.40 3.20 28.22
C ALA A 144 -0.56 4.27 28.92
N SER A 145 0.59 3.89 29.49
CA SER A 145 1.51 4.85 30.10
C SER A 145 2.06 5.85 29.08
N MET A 146 2.47 5.38 27.91
CA MET A 146 2.96 6.26 26.84
C MET A 146 1.88 7.17 26.29
N LEU A 147 0.67 6.66 26.08
CA LEU A 147 -0.48 7.44 25.65
C LEU A 147 -0.84 8.54 26.66
N ASN A 148 -0.89 8.19 27.95
CA ASN A 148 -1.17 9.18 28.99
C ASN A 148 -0.13 10.30 29.01
N VAL A 149 1.16 9.98 28.87
CA VAL A 149 2.23 10.99 28.79
C VAL A 149 2.07 11.86 27.54
N ALA A 150 1.82 11.24 26.37
CA ALA A 150 1.67 11.97 25.12
C ALA A 150 0.47 12.93 25.15
N VAL A 151 -0.69 12.43 25.57
CA VAL A 151 -1.92 13.23 25.68
C VAL A 151 -1.76 14.34 26.73
N SER A 152 -1.15 14.06 27.89
CA SER A 152 -0.90 15.06 28.91
C SER A 152 0.03 16.18 28.41
N ARG A 153 1.05 15.85 27.62
CA ARG A 153 1.90 16.85 26.97
C ARG A 153 1.13 17.64 25.92
N GLY A 154 0.35 16.97 25.06
CA GLY A 154 -0.50 17.63 24.06
C GLY A 154 -1.47 18.62 24.67
N ILE A 155 -2.17 18.26 25.75
CA ILE A 155 -3.07 19.17 26.48
C ILE A 155 -2.29 20.35 27.07
N ARG A 156 -1.13 20.12 27.67
CA ARG A 156 -0.28 21.19 28.18
C ARG A 156 0.15 22.16 27.08
N ASP A 157 0.57 21.64 25.95
CA ASP A 157 1.05 22.43 24.83
C ASP A 157 -0.11 23.21 24.15
N LEU A 158 -1.31 22.62 24.07
CA LEU A 158 -2.52 23.35 23.65
C LEU A 158 -2.86 24.51 24.58
N ARG A 159 -2.74 24.34 25.88
CA ARG A 159 -2.96 25.43 26.85
C ARG A 159 -1.90 26.53 26.78
N LEU A 160 -0.67 26.21 26.35
CA LEU A 160 0.36 27.24 26.09
C LEU A 160 0.02 28.06 24.83
N LEU A 161 -0.73 27.53 23.87
CA LEU A 161 -1.21 28.25 22.69
C LEU A 161 -2.41 29.18 23.01
N GLY A 162 -3.15 28.88 24.07
CA GLY A 162 -4.26 29.69 24.57
C GLY A 162 -5.17 28.90 25.52
N ASP A 163 -5.61 29.53 26.58
CA ASP A 163 -6.47 28.89 27.59
C ASP A 163 -7.79 28.33 27.02
N SER A 164 -8.27 28.91 25.92
CA SER A 164 -9.47 28.45 25.20
C SER A 164 -9.28 27.17 24.39
N MET A 165 -8.03 26.76 24.13
CA MET A 165 -7.74 25.59 23.32
C MET A 165 -7.96 24.26 24.07
N ALA A 166 -7.81 24.25 25.40
CA ALA A 166 -8.11 23.10 26.25
C ALA A 166 -8.56 23.58 27.64
N ILE A 167 -9.85 23.62 27.87
CA ILE A 167 -10.49 24.12 29.09
C ILE A 167 -10.68 22.94 30.05
N PRO A 168 -10.20 23.02 31.32
CA PRO A 168 -10.51 22.00 32.30
C PRO A 168 -12.02 22.00 32.63
N ILE A 169 -12.62 20.84 32.68
CA ILE A 169 -14.02 20.63 33.03
C ILE A 169 -14.13 19.70 34.24
N SER A 170 -15.21 19.80 34.98
CA SER A 170 -15.50 18.88 36.07
C SER A 170 -15.95 17.51 35.57
N GLU A 171 -15.85 16.51 36.41
CA GLU A 171 -16.23 15.13 36.07
C GLU A 171 -17.74 15.03 35.72
N ASP A 172 -18.59 15.85 36.36
CA ASP A 172 -20.04 15.91 36.10
C ASP A 172 -20.37 16.45 34.69
N GLN A 173 -19.47 17.20 34.09
CA GLN A 173 -19.59 17.75 32.73
C GLN A 173 -18.92 16.84 31.67
N ALA A 174 -18.26 15.79 32.13
CA ALA A 174 -17.68 14.81 31.22
C ALA A 174 -18.80 13.97 30.59
N PRO A 175 -18.77 13.74 29.27
CA PRO A 175 -19.79 12.93 28.62
C PRO A 175 -19.75 11.53 29.19
N ASP A 176 -20.94 11.01 29.53
CA ASP A 176 -21.10 9.61 29.91
C ASP A 176 -20.64 8.74 28.74
N SER A 177 -19.72 7.82 29.01
CA SER A 177 -19.04 6.99 27.98
C SER A 177 -19.99 6.07 27.23
N THR A 178 -21.24 6.00 27.61
CA THR A 178 -22.22 4.99 27.15
C THR A 178 -23.24 5.52 26.14
N THR A 179 -23.46 6.84 25.99
CA THR A 179 -24.68 7.30 25.30
C THR A 179 -24.55 8.40 24.25
N GLY A 180 -23.37 8.90 23.89
CA GLY A 180 -23.31 10.00 22.94
C GLY A 180 -22.06 10.05 22.05
N PRO A 181 -22.13 10.80 20.92
CA PRO A 181 -20.93 11.14 20.18
C PRO A 181 -20.00 11.88 21.14
N ARG A 182 -18.77 11.40 21.28
CA ARG A 182 -17.75 12.03 22.13
C ARG A 182 -17.72 13.52 21.82
N ALA A 183 -18.23 14.32 22.73
CA ALA A 183 -18.03 15.75 22.69
C ALA A 183 -16.51 16.00 22.67
N ASN A 184 -16.08 17.19 22.28
CA ASN A 184 -14.67 17.58 22.19
C ASN A 184 -13.94 17.49 23.54
N THR A 185 -14.07 16.35 24.24
CA THR A 185 -13.57 16.13 25.59
C THR A 185 -12.54 15.00 25.63
N ILE A 186 -11.51 15.18 26.45
CA ILE A 186 -10.42 14.22 26.63
C ILE A 186 -10.07 14.11 28.12
N GLY A 187 -9.96 12.87 28.59
CA GLY A 187 -9.52 12.58 29.96
C GLY A 187 -8.04 12.22 29.99
N ILE A 188 -7.29 12.84 30.90
CA ILE A 188 -5.90 12.48 31.20
C ILE A 188 -5.79 12.05 32.66
N ARG A 189 -4.89 11.09 32.92
CA ARG A 189 -4.62 10.66 34.28
C ARG A 189 -3.47 11.44 34.90
N VAL A 190 -3.73 12.00 36.08
CA VAL A 190 -2.73 12.74 36.88
C VAL A 190 -2.68 12.13 38.26
N LYS A 191 -1.59 11.43 38.60
CA LYS A 191 -1.41 10.68 39.84
C LYS A 191 -2.49 9.62 40.11
N GLY A 192 -3.08 9.08 39.05
CA GLY A 192 -4.14 8.08 39.13
C GLY A 192 -5.56 8.63 39.07
N GLU A 193 -5.76 9.94 39.19
CA GLU A 193 -7.06 10.60 39.05
C GLU A 193 -7.29 11.04 37.60
N THR A 194 -8.51 10.94 37.11
CA THR A 194 -8.87 11.42 35.76
C THR A 194 -9.21 12.90 35.81
N LYS A 195 -8.49 13.72 35.03
CA LYS A 195 -8.80 15.12 34.81
C LYS A 195 -9.33 15.29 33.41
N TRP A 196 -10.49 15.92 33.28
CA TRP A 196 -11.17 16.13 32.02
C TRP A 196 -10.92 17.51 31.44
N TYR A 197 -10.76 17.57 30.12
CA TYR A 197 -10.56 18.79 29.35
C TYR A 197 -11.48 18.83 28.16
N GLN A 198 -12.10 19.98 27.93
CA GLN A 198 -12.80 20.27 26.67
C GLN A 198 -11.79 20.92 25.71
N VAL A 199 -11.61 20.35 24.55
CA VAL A 199 -10.70 20.81 23.51
C VAL A 199 -11.46 21.59 22.47
N ALA A 200 -10.90 22.68 21.96
CA ALA A 200 -11.56 23.59 21.02
C ALA A 200 -12.03 22.90 19.73
N ASP A 201 -11.29 21.90 19.25
CA ASP A 201 -11.59 21.20 18.01
C ASP A 201 -11.61 19.67 18.19
N ARG A 202 -12.61 19.02 17.64
CA ARG A 202 -12.72 17.55 17.62
C ARG A 202 -11.56 16.89 16.90
N MET A 203 -11.03 17.48 15.85
CA MET A 203 -9.88 16.92 15.13
C MET A 203 -8.64 16.86 16.01
N LEU A 204 -8.48 17.83 16.92
CA LEU A 204 -7.39 17.79 17.92
C LEU A 204 -7.60 16.65 18.92
N VAL A 205 -8.83 16.40 19.37
CA VAL A 205 -9.14 15.25 20.23
C VAL A 205 -8.83 13.95 19.49
N ASP A 206 -9.29 13.80 18.25
CA ASP A 206 -9.07 12.59 17.44
C ASP A 206 -7.58 12.36 17.14
N SER A 207 -6.77 13.42 17.07
CA SER A 207 -5.31 13.32 16.89
C SER A 207 -4.58 12.93 18.17
N LEU A 208 -5.07 13.38 19.33
CA LEU A 208 -4.49 13.08 20.64
C LEU A 208 -4.93 11.69 21.14
N VAL A 209 -6.20 11.35 20.94
CA VAL A 209 -6.72 10.01 21.23
C VAL A 209 -6.45 9.11 20.04
N ILE A 210 -5.33 8.42 20.07
CA ILE A 210 -5.03 7.39 19.06
C ILE A 210 -6.01 6.24 19.23
N THR A 211 -7.22 6.41 18.72
CA THR A 211 -8.20 5.33 18.61
C THR A 211 -7.78 4.45 17.45
N ASN A 212 -7.21 3.29 17.76
CA ASN A 212 -6.71 2.37 16.74
C ASN A 212 -7.80 1.61 16.00
N ASP A 213 -9.00 1.57 16.53
CA ASP A 213 -10.07 0.76 15.97
C ASP A 213 -11.14 1.68 15.39
N MET A 214 -11.27 1.66 14.08
CA MET A 214 -12.49 2.11 13.42
C MET A 214 -13.48 0.95 13.52
N ASP A 215 -14.48 1.10 14.39
CA ASP A 215 -15.65 0.22 14.43
C ASP A 215 -16.51 0.48 13.18
N MET A 216 -15.98 0.14 12.01
CA MET A 216 -16.75 0.10 10.78
C MET A 216 -17.08 -1.36 10.49
N PRO A 217 -18.36 -1.72 10.42
CA PRO A 217 -18.75 -3.07 10.05
C PRO A 217 -18.11 -3.44 8.70
N PHE A 218 -17.55 -4.64 8.61
CA PHE A 218 -16.89 -5.17 7.41
C PHE A 218 -15.59 -4.47 6.95
N LEU A 219 -15.04 -3.51 7.71
CA LEU A 219 -13.79 -2.85 7.32
C LEU A 219 -12.65 -3.85 7.09
N GLY A 220 -12.53 -4.87 7.95
CA GLY A 220 -11.53 -5.92 7.80
C GLY A 220 -11.62 -6.63 6.45
N LEU A 221 -12.84 -6.97 6.02
CA LEU A 221 -13.07 -7.63 4.73
C LEU A 221 -12.76 -6.68 3.55
N GLN A 222 -13.16 -5.42 3.62
CA GLN A 222 -12.91 -4.41 2.57
C GLN A 222 -11.42 -4.04 2.48
N ALA A 223 -10.69 -4.04 3.59
CA ALA A 223 -9.27 -3.74 3.63
C ALA A 223 -8.38 -4.91 3.21
N LEU A 224 -8.88 -6.15 3.28
CA LEU A 224 -8.11 -7.37 3.00
C LEU A 224 -7.46 -7.37 1.60
N PRO A 225 -8.13 -7.01 0.49
CA PRO A 225 -7.49 -6.93 -0.82
C PRO A 225 -6.35 -5.92 -0.89
N ALA A 226 -6.49 -4.77 -0.24
CA ALA A 226 -5.44 -3.76 -0.19
C ALA A 226 -4.25 -4.21 0.66
N GLN A 227 -4.49 -4.94 1.75
CA GLN A 227 -3.44 -5.53 2.59
C GLN A 227 -2.69 -6.61 1.82
N LEU A 228 -3.42 -7.52 1.18
CA LEU A 228 -2.84 -8.60 0.37
C LEU A 228 -1.98 -8.03 -0.76
N LEU A 229 -2.49 -7.05 -1.50
CA LEU A 229 -1.74 -6.43 -2.58
C LEU A 229 -0.46 -5.74 -2.06
N ARG A 230 -0.55 -4.99 -0.96
CA ARG A 230 0.63 -4.37 -0.33
C ARG A 230 1.68 -5.41 0.03
N GLU A 231 1.27 -6.48 0.72
CA GLU A 231 2.17 -7.54 1.16
C GLU A 231 2.85 -8.24 -0.03
N LEU A 232 2.11 -8.57 -1.08
CA LEU A 232 2.64 -9.26 -2.24
C LEU A 232 3.52 -8.36 -3.13
N VAL A 233 3.21 -7.06 -3.21
CA VAL A 233 4.04 -6.11 -3.96
C VAL A 233 5.33 -5.79 -3.23
N THR A 234 5.29 -5.58 -1.92
CA THR A 234 6.51 -5.25 -1.14
C THR A 234 7.51 -6.40 -1.06
N LYS A 235 7.05 -7.64 -1.22
CA LYS A 235 7.91 -8.83 -1.27
C LYS A 235 8.45 -9.18 -2.66
N ASP A 236 8.09 -8.41 -3.69
CA ASP A 236 8.66 -8.56 -5.02
C ASP A 236 10.11 -7.99 -5.07
N PRO A 237 11.13 -8.81 -5.39
CA PRO A 237 12.52 -8.35 -5.43
C PRO A 237 12.76 -7.17 -6.38
N GLY A 238 12.06 -7.14 -7.51
CA GLY A 238 12.13 -6.01 -8.45
C GLY A 238 11.52 -4.73 -7.87
N PHE A 239 10.45 -4.85 -7.09
CA PHE A 239 9.88 -3.71 -6.37
C PHE A 239 10.82 -3.22 -5.27
N MET A 240 11.37 -4.13 -4.46
CA MET A 240 12.30 -3.78 -3.38
C MET A 240 13.48 -2.95 -3.90
N ALA A 241 14.14 -3.41 -4.96
CA ALA A 241 15.28 -2.72 -5.55
C ALA A 241 14.87 -1.35 -6.14
N ALA A 242 13.76 -1.29 -6.90
CA ALA A 242 13.28 -0.04 -7.48
C ALA A 242 12.83 0.95 -6.41
N ASN A 243 12.16 0.48 -5.35
CA ASN A 243 11.73 1.32 -4.24
C ASN A 243 12.92 1.90 -3.48
N MET A 244 13.91 1.08 -3.17
CA MET A 244 15.14 1.52 -2.51
C MET A 244 15.86 2.64 -3.31
N MET A 245 15.92 2.53 -4.65
CA MET A 245 16.49 3.59 -5.51
C MET A 245 15.65 4.86 -5.45
N ARG A 246 14.32 4.75 -5.50
CA ARG A 246 13.39 5.90 -5.42
C ARG A 246 13.46 6.59 -4.06
N ASP A 247 13.42 5.82 -2.98
CA ASP A 247 13.47 6.33 -1.61
C ASP A 247 14.79 7.05 -1.31
N THR A 248 15.91 6.50 -1.79
CA THR A 248 17.23 7.12 -1.70
C THR A 248 17.27 8.50 -2.35
N LEU A 249 16.82 8.58 -3.61
CA LEU A 249 16.82 9.85 -4.36
C LEU A 249 15.83 10.87 -3.77
N SER A 250 14.67 10.39 -3.32
CA SER A 250 13.68 11.23 -2.66
C SER A 250 14.22 11.77 -1.33
N ALA A 251 14.77 10.90 -0.48
CA ALA A 251 15.35 11.31 0.79
C ALA A 251 16.55 12.24 0.61
N TRP A 252 17.42 11.98 -0.36
CA TRP A 252 18.51 12.89 -0.68
C TRP A 252 18.01 14.27 -1.06
N ALA A 253 16.97 14.36 -1.89
CA ALA A 253 16.42 15.65 -2.32
C ALA A 253 15.73 16.39 -1.17
N THR A 254 14.96 15.69 -0.31
CA THR A 254 14.02 16.32 0.63
C THR A 254 14.50 16.42 2.08
N SER A 255 15.35 15.51 2.56
CA SER A 255 15.71 15.42 3.98
C SER A 255 16.66 16.54 4.47
N GLY A 256 17.32 17.26 3.57
CA GLY A 256 18.36 18.22 3.96
C GLY A 256 19.66 17.59 4.51
N VAL A 257 19.70 16.26 4.63
CA VAL A 257 20.87 15.50 5.07
C VAL A 257 21.72 15.15 3.84
N ASN A 258 23.05 15.26 3.95
CA ASN A 258 23.97 14.96 2.86
C ASN A 258 24.33 13.47 2.84
N ILE A 259 23.32 12.63 2.58
CA ILE A 259 23.56 11.24 2.25
C ILE A 259 24.12 11.13 0.81
N MET A 260 25.00 10.15 0.59
CA MET A 260 25.44 9.80 -0.76
C MET A 260 24.45 8.81 -1.34
N PRO A 261 23.64 9.24 -2.35
CA PRO A 261 22.63 8.35 -2.94
C PRO A 261 23.25 7.02 -3.39
N VAL A 262 22.51 5.93 -3.24
CA VAL A 262 22.88 4.56 -3.52
C VAL A 262 23.92 4.01 -2.54
N VAL A 263 25.08 4.65 -2.34
CA VAL A 263 26.18 4.11 -1.50
C VAL A 263 25.76 3.98 -0.05
N ASP A 264 25.31 5.09 0.57
CA ASP A 264 24.87 5.06 1.99
C ASP A 264 23.63 4.19 2.18
N THR A 265 22.74 4.13 1.17
CA THR A 265 21.56 3.27 1.24
C THR A 265 21.90 1.79 1.12
N LEU A 266 22.83 1.41 0.24
CA LEU A 266 23.30 0.02 0.16
C LEU A 266 24.00 -0.41 1.44
N ARG A 267 24.80 0.48 2.06
CA ARG A 267 25.36 0.26 3.37
C ARG A 267 24.28 0.10 4.43
N GLY A 268 23.30 1.01 4.47
CA GLY A 268 22.16 0.93 5.38
C GLY A 268 21.33 -0.33 5.18
N TYR A 269 21.19 -0.81 3.94
CA TYR A 269 20.56 -2.08 3.64
C TYR A 269 21.32 -3.26 4.27
N GLY A 270 22.64 -3.30 4.12
CA GLY A 270 23.48 -4.32 4.75
C GLY A 270 23.39 -4.28 6.27
N GLU A 271 23.44 -3.09 6.87
CA GLU A 271 23.32 -2.90 8.32
C GLU A 271 21.94 -3.32 8.85
N SER A 272 20.88 -3.03 8.13
CA SER A 272 19.52 -3.47 8.48
C SER A 272 19.37 -5.00 8.35
N LEU A 273 19.88 -5.58 7.28
CA LEU A 273 19.83 -7.02 7.03
C LEU A 273 20.59 -7.82 8.09
N LEU A 274 21.76 -7.31 8.51
CA LEU A 274 22.61 -7.91 9.53
C LEU A 274 22.19 -7.54 10.97
N ASN A 275 21.19 -6.66 11.13
CA ASN A 275 20.69 -6.19 12.42
C ASN A 275 21.79 -5.61 13.31
N THR A 276 22.60 -4.72 12.75
CA THR A 276 23.67 -4.01 13.47
C THR A 276 23.12 -3.04 14.54
N SER A 277 24.00 -2.36 15.27
CA SER A 277 23.63 -1.37 16.33
C SER A 277 22.67 -0.31 15.81
N SER A 278 22.89 0.24 14.60
CA SER A 278 22.02 1.23 13.96
C SER A 278 20.63 0.67 13.64
N GLY A 279 20.57 -0.53 13.06
CA GLY A 279 19.31 -1.22 12.82
C GLY A 279 18.55 -1.51 14.12
N GLN A 280 19.25 -1.94 15.17
CA GLN A 280 18.66 -2.18 16.49
C GLN A 280 18.18 -0.89 17.16
N ALA A 281 18.90 0.23 17.02
CA ALA A 281 18.47 1.52 17.56
C ALA A 281 17.15 1.97 16.92
N LEU A 282 17.05 1.90 15.59
CA LEU A 282 15.83 2.23 14.87
C LEU A 282 14.67 1.26 15.17
N ASN A 283 14.97 -0.03 15.35
CA ASN A 283 13.97 -1.03 15.78
C ASN A 283 13.42 -0.69 17.18
N ARG A 284 14.30 -0.39 18.13
CA ARG A 284 13.89 0.01 19.50
C ARG A 284 13.08 1.29 19.51
N ALA A 285 13.39 2.22 18.62
CA ALA A 285 12.65 3.47 18.46
C ALA A 285 11.30 3.29 17.70
N GLY A 286 10.98 2.08 17.23
CA GLY A 286 9.74 1.82 16.46
C GLY A 286 9.75 2.40 15.04
N VAL A 287 10.92 2.79 14.54
CA VAL A 287 11.11 3.31 13.17
C VAL A 287 11.06 2.19 12.16
N VAL A 288 11.58 1.04 12.54
CA VAL A 288 11.66 -0.19 11.77
C VAL A 288 10.62 -1.16 12.33
N GLY A 289 9.53 -1.15 11.84
CA GLY A 289 8.47 -2.07 12.17
C GLY A 289 7.40 -1.75 11.17
N GLY A 290 7.45 -2.49 10.11
CA GLY A 290 6.46 -2.36 9.07
C GLY A 290 5.06 -2.29 9.67
N PHE A 291 4.13 -1.95 8.90
CA PHE A 291 2.70 -1.78 9.13
C PHE A 291 2.02 -2.68 10.18
N ASP A 292 2.70 -3.74 10.63
CA ASP A 292 2.17 -4.78 11.53
C ASP A 292 2.44 -4.56 13.02
N PHE A 293 3.32 -3.61 13.42
CA PHE A 293 3.60 -3.36 14.84
C PHE A 293 2.48 -2.60 15.57
N LYS A 294 1.41 -2.24 14.88
CA LYS A 294 0.16 -1.90 15.56
C LYS A 294 -0.51 -3.19 16.02
N GLY A 295 0.18 -3.74 16.97
CA GLY A 295 -0.14 -4.75 17.90
C GLY A 295 -1.55 -5.27 17.87
N ASP A 296 -1.82 -6.15 17.02
CA ASP A 296 -2.61 -7.25 17.49
C ASP A 296 -1.68 -8.04 18.43
N ILE A 297 -1.90 -7.89 19.74
CA ILE A 297 -1.25 -8.66 20.80
C ILE A 297 -1.27 -10.16 20.44
N ASN A 298 -2.31 -10.61 19.71
CA ASN A 298 -2.42 -11.93 19.15
C ASN A 298 -1.31 -12.24 18.14
N ASN A 299 -0.83 -11.26 17.36
CA ASN A 299 0.30 -11.48 16.44
C ASN A 299 1.62 -11.54 17.16
N VAL A 300 1.83 -10.74 18.21
CA VAL A 300 3.02 -10.82 19.09
C VAL A 300 3.02 -12.16 19.82
N THR A 301 1.89 -12.58 20.36
CA THR A 301 1.73 -13.87 21.02
C THR A 301 1.93 -15.04 20.07
N LYS A 302 1.36 -14.96 18.85
CA LYS A 302 1.58 -15.98 17.79
C LYS A 302 3.05 -16.03 17.35
N ALA A 303 3.71 -14.88 17.20
CA ALA A 303 5.14 -14.80 16.87
C ALA A 303 5.99 -15.39 17.99
N PHE A 304 5.69 -15.09 19.26
CA PHE A 304 6.38 -15.63 20.42
C PHE A 304 6.17 -17.15 20.55
N ASN A 305 4.93 -17.62 20.48
CA ASN A 305 4.61 -19.05 20.54
C ASN A 305 5.23 -19.82 19.36
N LYS A 306 5.31 -19.20 18.19
CA LYS A 306 6.00 -19.74 17.03
C LYS A 306 7.52 -19.82 17.28
N HIS A 307 8.11 -18.79 17.89
CA HIS A 307 9.54 -18.78 18.23
C HIS A 307 9.89 -19.84 19.28
N MET A 308 9.02 -20.03 20.28
CA MET A 308 9.16 -21.09 21.28
C MET A 308 8.95 -22.50 20.67
N ALA A 309 8.07 -22.62 19.68
CA ALA A 309 7.86 -23.91 18.98
C ALA A 309 8.98 -24.24 17.97
N GLU A 310 9.78 -23.28 17.56
CA GLU A 310 10.87 -23.43 16.57
C GLU A 310 12.11 -24.18 17.09
N GLY A 311 12.18 -24.53 18.35
CA GLY A 311 13.16 -25.50 18.88
C GLY A 311 13.06 -26.91 18.26
N ARG A 312 12.07 -27.15 17.38
CA ARG A 312 11.91 -28.40 16.62
C ARG A 312 12.70 -28.36 15.32
N LYS A 313 13.38 -29.47 15.00
CA LYS A 313 14.10 -29.64 13.72
C LYS A 313 13.18 -29.34 12.53
N PRO A 314 13.65 -28.53 11.56
CA PRO A 314 12.84 -28.09 10.43
C PRO A 314 12.46 -29.28 9.52
N ARG A 315 11.18 -29.36 9.17
CA ARG A 315 10.63 -30.34 8.21
C ARG A 315 10.53 -29.73 6.80
N LEU A 316 10.56 -30.58 5.78
CA LEU A 316 10.47 -30.13 4.36
C LEU A 316 9.19 -29.33 4.07
N LYS A 317 8.09 -29.64 4.75
CA LYS A 317 6.82 -28.90 4.68
C LYS A 317 6.89 -27.45 5.18
N ASP A 318 7.97 -27.07 5.85
CA ASP A 318 8.19 -25.70 6.35
C ASP A 318 8.95 -24.82 5.32
N ALA A 319 9.30 -25.36 4.15
CA ALA A 319 10.02 -24.63 3.11
C ALA A 319 9.30 -23.37 2.61
N PRO A 320 7.98 -23.36 2.32
CA PRO A 320 7.28 -22.16 1.92
C PRO A 320 7.33 -21.05 2.99
N SER A 321 7.21 -21.42 4.26
CA SER A 321 7.26 -20.46 5.37
C SER A 321 8.65 -19.85 5.59
N ARG A 322 9.71 -20.57 5.20
CA ARG A 322 11.09 -20.08 5.26
C ARG A 322 11.39 -19.08 4.14
N ILE A 323 10.96 -19.40 2.92
CA ILE A 323 11.06 -18.49 1.78
C ILE A 323 10.32 -17.19 2.11
N TRP A 324 9.10 -17.30 2.65
CA TRP A 324 8.30 -16.15 3.03
C TRP A 324 8.98 -15.30 4.10
N ARG A 325 9.54 -15.90 5.13
CA ARG A 325 10.34 -15.19 6.16
C ARG A 325 11.61 -14.54 5.62
N ALA A 326 12.28 -15.20 4.68
CA ALA A 326 13.44 -14.60 4.03
C ALA A 326 13.05 -13.37 3.22
N LEU A 327 11.95 -13.44 2.46
CA LEU A 327 11.40 -12.30 1.74
C LEU A 327 10.96 -11.17 2.69
N ASP A 328 10.35 -11.48 3.84
CA ASP A 328 10.01 -10.50 4.87
C ASP A 328 11.26 -9.77 5.39
N LYS A 329 12.32 -10.52 5.69
CA LYS A 329 13.57 -9.94 6.17
C LYS A 329 14.23 -9.05 5.13
N ILE A 330 14.28 -9.48 3.87
CA ILE A 330 14.84 -8.73 2.75
C ILE A 330 14.00 -7.47 2.47
N SER A 331 12.68 -7.60 2.44
CA SER A 331 11.76 -6.49 2.24
C SER A 331 11.86 -5.46 3.36
N GLY A 332 11.86 -5.91 4.62
CA GLY A 332 12.03 -5.03 5.76
C GLY A 332 13.37 -4.29 5.75
N ALA A 333 14.46 -4.97 5.40
CA ALA A 333 15.76 -4.34 5.25
C ALA A 333 15.78 -3.31 4.13
N SER A 334 15.13 -3.58 3.00
CA SER A 334 15.01 -2.65 1.87
C SER A 334 14.24 -1.38 2.26
N ASP A 335 13.14 -1.53 2.98
CA ASP A 335 12.30 -0.41 3.42
C ASP A 335 13.01 0.48 4.48
N THR A 336 13.93 -0.10 5.24
CA THR A 336 14.68 0.61 6.28
C THR A 336 16.03 1.13 5.83
N ALA A 337 16.54 0.68 4.70
CA ALA A 337 17.87 1.00 4.19
C ALA A 337 18.17 2.51 4.19
N THR A 338 17.28 3.30 3.60
CA THR A 338 17.42 4.77 3.52
C THR A 338 17.31 5.44 4.89
N ARG A 339 16.47 4.91 5.78
CA ARG A 339 16.34 5.43 7.16
C ARG A 339 17.60 5.18 7.98
N VAL A 340 18.23 4.00 7.84
CA VAL A 340 19.52 3.69 8.48
C VAL A 340 20.60 4.60 7.91
N ALA A 341 20.63 4.87 6.61
CA ALA A 341 21.58 5.79 5.99
C ALA A 341 21.46 7.21 6.58
N VAL A 342 20.23 7.73 6.67
CA VAL A 342 19.95 9.06 7.28
C VAL A 342 20.33 9.07 8.75
N TYR A 343 19.95 8.04 9.52
CA TYR A 343 20.30 7.89 10.93
C TYR A 343 21.81 7.94 11.16
N ASN A 344 22.56 7.12 10.42
CA ASN A 344 24.01 7.07 10.55
C ASN A 344 24.66 8.41 10.24
N ARG A 345 24.21 9.07 9.17
CA ARG A 345 24.75 10.38 8.78
C ARG A 345 24.48 11.45 9.83
N VAL A 346 23.23 11.55 10.31
CA VAL A 346 22.87 12.53 11.33
C VAL A 346 23.60 12.24 12.64
N LEU A 347 23.73 10.98 13.04
CA LEU A 347 24.47 10.59 14.23
C LEU A 347 25.95 10.98 14.12
N GLN A 348 26.59 10.78 12.95
CA GLN A 348 27.97 11.20 12.70
C GLN A 348 28.12 12.72 12.75
N ASP A 349 27.18 13.47 12.18
CA ASP A 349 27.26 14.93 12.08
C ASP A 349 26.93 15.62 13.42
N THR A 350 26.12 15.02 14.29
CA THR A 350 25.57 15.68 15.48
C THR A 350 25.93 15.00 16.81
N GLY A 351 26.25 13.71 16.79
CA GLY A 351 26.41 12.91 18.01
C GLY A 351 25.10 12.68 18.80
N ASN A 352 23.96 13.14 18.30
CA ASN A 352 22.68 13.10 19.01
C ASN A 352 21.78 12.00 18.46
N GLU A 353 21.65 10.89 19.21
CA GLU A 353 20.84 9.72 18.81
C GLU A 353 19.36 10.06 18.68
N ALA A 354 18.80 10.88 19.57
CA ALA A 354 17.37 11.24 19.50
C ALA A 354 17.05 12.03 18.22
N GLN A 355 17.96 12.91 17.83
CA GLN A 355 17.83 13.66 16.57
C GLN A 355 18.01 12.75 15.36
N ALA A 356 18.96 11.83 15.39
CA ALA A 356 19.17 10.86 14.32
C ALA A 356 17.94 9.96 14.11
N ILE A 357 17.31 9.50 15.18
CA ILE A 357 16.04 8.76 15.15
C ILE A 357 14.91 9.62 14.56
N HIS A 358 14.80 10.88 14.98
CA HIS A 358 13.76 11.77 14.46
C HIS A 358 13.89 11.99 12.95
N GLU A 359 15.10 12.32 12.46
CA GLU A 359 15.34 12.53 11.03
C GLU A 359 15.12 11.25 10.21
N ALA A 360 15.47 10.08 10.74
CA ALA A 360 15.20 8.80 10.10
C ALA A 360 13.70 8.50 10.01
N LEU A 361 12.91 8.87 11.02
CA LEU A 361 11.44 8.79 11.00
C LEU A 361 10.83 9.72 9.95
N GLU A 362 11.38 10.91 9.79
CA GLU A 362 10.85 11.94 8.90
C GLU A 362 11.15 11.67 7.42
N VAL A 363 11.97 10.68 7.07
CA VAL A 363 12.15 10.25 5.68
C VAL A 363 10.80 9.87 5.05
N ILE A 364 10.03 9.01 5.70
CA ILE A 364 8.61 8.74 5.40
C ILE A 364 7.97 8.22 6.70
N ASN A 365 7.05 8.96 7.27
CA ASN A 365 6.43 8.58 8.54
C ASN A 365 5.07 7.90 8.34
N PHE A 366 5.07 6.60 8.14
CA PHE A 366 3.85 5.81 7.96
C PHE A 366 2.92 5.75 9.18
N SER A 367 3.39 6.17 10.35
CA SER A 367 2.53 6.23 11.54
C SER A 367 1.53 7.40 11.49
N ARG A 368 1.77 8.39 10.65
CA ARG A 368 0.85 9.51 10.41
C ARG A 368 -0.27 9.05 9.49
N LYS A 369 -1.45 8.78 10.05
CA LYS A 369 -2.63 8.30 9.28
C LYS A 369 -3.74 9.34 9.13
N GLY A 370 -3.53 10.56 9.63
CA GLY A 370 -4.54 11.61 9.70
C GLY A 370 -5.55 11.40 10.83
N ALA A 371 -6.22 12.48 11.21
CA ALA A 371 -7.21 12.51 12.30
C ALA A 371 -8.61 12.07 11.84
N SER A 372 -8.96 12.30 10.56
CA SER A 372 -10.29 12.01 10.01
C SER A 372 -10.54 10.51 9.86
N SER A 373 -11.72 10.06 10.32
CA SER A 373 -12.17 8.66 10.14
C SER A 373 -12.24 8.27 8.65
N ALA A 374 -12.68 9.20 7.78
CA ALA A 374 -12.72 8.99 6.34
C ALA A 374 -11.30 8.74 5.78
N MET A 375 -10.31 9.55 6.17
CA MET A 375 -8.93 9.37 5.73
C MET A 375 -8.34 8.04 6.21
N ARG A 376 -8.65 7.62 7.43
CA ARG A 376 -8.22 6.32 7.96
C ARG A 376 -8.87 5.16 7.19
N TYR A 377 -10.13 5.29 6.82
CA TYR A 377 -10.81 4.33 5.95
C TYR A 377 -10.10 4.22 4.60
N PHE A 378 -9.90 5.33 3.90
CA PHE A 378 -9.25 5.32 2.60
C PHE A 378 -7.82 4.78 2.65
N THR A 379 -7.04 5.12 3.69
CA THR A 379 -5.68 4.57 3.87
C THR A 379 -5.68 3.07 4.18
N ALA A 380 -6.78 2.52 4.71
CA ALA A 380 -6.93 1.08 4.92
C ALA A 380 -7.26 0.35 3.61
N VAL A 381 -8.23 0.87 2.82
CA VAL A 381 -8.79 0.18 1.64
C VAL A 381 -8.09 0.52 0.31
N VAL A 382 -7.36 1.64 0.25
CA VAL A 382 -6.56 2.04 -0.92
C VAL A 382 -5.09 1.74 -0.65
N PRO A 383 -4.46 0.84 -1.41
CA PRO A 383 -3.06 0.49 -1.19
C PRO A 383 -2.14 1.67 -1.47
N PHE A 384 -1.10 1.82 -0.64
CA PHE A 384 -0.06 2.86 -0.76
C PHE A 384 -0.54 4.32 -0.67
N LEU A 385 -1.83 4.59 -0.38
CA LEU A 385 -2.34 5.94 -0.26
C LEU A 385 -1.61 6.74 0.84
N ASN A 386 -1.40 6.12 2.02
CA ASN A 386 -0.67 6.78 3.10
C ASN A 386 0.76 7.14 2.69
N ALA A 387 1.45 6.26 1.95
CA ALA A 387 2.80 6.53 1.46
C ALA A 387 2.83 7.76 0.53
N ARG A 388 1.86 7.89 -0.37
CA ARG A 388 1.74 9.04 -1.28
C ARG A 388 1.48 10.34 -0.53
N ILE A 389 0.56 10.34 0.43
CA ILE A 389 0.26 11.52 1.25
C ILE A 389 1.51 11.95 2.03
N GLN A 390 2.23 10.99 2.63
CA GLN A 390 3.47 11.28 3.35
C GLN A 390 4.58 11.78 2.40
N GLY A 391 4.71 11.23 1.19
CA GLY A 391 5.65 11.72 0.18
C GLY A 391 5.40 13.16 -0.21
N LEU A 392 4.13 13.54 -0.44
CA LEU A 392 3.73 14.92 -0.72
C LEU A 392 4.00 15.85 0.48
N ASP A 393 3.73 15.40 1.72
CA ASP A 393 4.03 16.17 2.93
C ASP A 393 5.53 16.43 3.08
N VAL A 394 6.35 15.40 2.89
CA VAL A 394 7.82 15.52 2.95
C VAL A 394 8.34 16.46 1.87
N LEU A 395 7.81 16.35 0.64
CA LEU A 395 8.16 17.27 -0.46
C LEU A 395 7.78 18.70 -0.12
N HIS A 396 6.58 18.96 0.37
CA HIS A 396 6.11 20.28 0.76
C HIS A 396 6.96 20.89 1.88
N ARG A 397 7.27 20.09 2.91
CA ARG A 397 8.17 20.52 4.01
C ARG A 397 9.59 20.78 3.52
N GLY A 398 10.10 19.96 2.59
CA GLY A 398 11.38 20.19 1.92
C GLY A 398 11.43 21.54 1.20
N MET A 399 10.41 21.86 0.40
CA MET A 399 10.27 23.14 -0.30
C MET A 399 10.22 24.34 0.64
N LYS A 400 9.58 24.19 1.81
CA LYS A 400 9.52 25.24 2.85
C LYS A 400 10.77 25.30 3.75
N GLY A 401 11.61 24.29 3.73
CA GLY A 401 12.75 24.14 4.63
C GLY A 401 12.36 23.69 6.04
N GLU A 402 11.19 23.08 6.23
CA GLU A 402 10.61 22.69 7.52
C GLU A 402 10.95 21.25 7.95
N THR A 403 11.82 20.56 7.21
CA THR A 403 12.09 19.13 7.42
C THR A 403 12.89 18.79 8.66
N SER A 404 13.38 19.76 9.46
CA SER A 404 13.99 19.53 10.77
C SER A 404 14.19 20.82 11.58
N THR A 405 14.59 20.64 12.84
CA THR A 405 14.88 21.70 13.82
C THR A 405 16.12 22.53 13.51
N TRP A 406 16.91 22.19 12.49
CA TRP A 406 18.13 22.86 12.09
C TRP A 406 17.90 23.88 10.99
N ASN A 407 18.71 24.90 10.97
CA ASN A 407 18.75 26.06 10.10
C ASN A 407 17.87 26.02 8.82
N ARG A 408 16.66 26.55 8.92
CA ARG A 408 15.62 26.56 7.88
C ARG A 408 16.10 27.11 6.52
N GLN A 409 16.93 28.14 6.52
CA GLN A 409 17.42 28.75 5.25
C GLN A 409 18.42 27.83 4.53
N SER A 410 19.34 27.20 5.25
CA SER A 410 20.31 26.28 4.68
C SER A 410 19.63 25.05 4.05
N ARG A 411 18.56 24.55 4.65
CA ARG A 411 17.81 23.40 4.15
C ARG A 411 17.01 23.74 2.92
N LYS A 412 16.35 24.89 2.89
CA LYS A 412 15.66 25.38 1.70
C LYS A 412 16.62 25.51 0.53
N ALA A 413 17.79 26.10 0.74
CA ALA A 413 18.82 26.23 -0.29
C ALA A 413 19.32 24.86 -0.76
N SER A 414 19.58 23.92 0.16
CA SER A 414 19.97 22.55 -0.17
C SER A 414 18.91 21.81 -1.01
N PHE A 415 17.63 21.94 -0.64
CA PHE A 415 16.54 21.35 -1.42
C PHE A 415 16.51 21.85 -2.85
N TYR A 416 16.52 23.18 -3.06
CA TYR A 416 16.46 23.75 -4.39
C TYR A 416 17.71 23.44 -5.23
N TRP A 417 18.90 23.39 -4.60
CA TRP A 417 20.11 22.95 -5.27
C TRP A 417 20.01 21.49 -5.75
N LYS A 418 19.58 20.60 -4.89
CA LYS A 418 19.40 19.18 -5.25
C LYS A 418 18.29 18.99 -6.28
N ALA A 419 17.18 19.70 -6.15
CA ALA A 419 16.10 19.71 -7.13
C ALA A 419 16.61 20.20 -8.50
N MET A 420 17.39 21.28 -8.53
CA MET A 420 17.99 21.80 -9.77
C MET A 420 18.97 20.80 -10.39
N THR A 421 19.74 20.06 -9.58
CA THR A 421 20.61 18.99 -10.06
C THR A 421 19.80 17.90 -10.78
N ILE A 422 18.63 17.51 -10.23
CA ILE A 422 17.73 16.56 -10.88
C ILE A 422 17.18 17.13 -12.20
N VAL A 423 16.76 18.41 -12.22
CA VAL A 423 16.26 19.09 -13.44
C VAL A 423 17.33 19.07 -14.53
N ILE A 424 18.54 19.55 -14.23
CA ILE A 424 19.64 19.65 -15.20
C ILE A 424 20.06 18.26 -15.69
N GLY A 425 20.24 17.29 -14.78
CA GLY A 425 20.59 15.92 -15.15
C GLY A 425 19.51 15.26 -16.01
N SER A 426 18.24 15.45 -15.66
CA SER A 426 17.12 14.91 -16.43
C SER A 426 17.03 15.57 -17.83
N ALA A 427 17.17 16.90 -17.90
CA ALA A 427 17.18 17.62 -19.16
C ALA A 427 18.33 17.16 -20.08
N ALA A 428 19.52 16.97 -19.51
CA ALA A 428 20.68 16.47 -20.28
C ALA A 428 20.42 15.05 -20.83
N VAL A 429 19.93 14.13 -20.00
CA VAL A 429 19.58 12.76 -20.42
C VAL A 429 18.45 12.80 -21.47
N TYR A 430 17.45 13.63 -21.28
CA TYR A 430 16.35 13.80 -22.23
C TYR A 430 16.84 14.31 -23.58
N LEU A 431 17.64 15.37 -23.60
CA LEU A 431 18.16 15.96 -24.83
C LEU A 431 19.08 14.98 -25.57
N ALA A 432 19.98 14.31 -24.85
CA ALA A 432 20.85 13.30 -25.44
C ALA A 432 20.07 12.14 -26.06
N ASN A 433 18.95 11.73 -25.43
CA ASN A 433 18.09 10.67 -25.95
C ASN A 433 17.16 11.14 -27.08
N SER A 434 16.56 12.34 -26.95
CA SER A 434 15.51 12.81 -27.87
C SER A 434 16.06 13.38 -29.16
N LEU A 435 17.30 13.90 -29.15
CA LEU A 435 18.00 14.44 -30.30
C LEU A 435 18.79 13.40 -31.09
N SER A 436 19.00 12.20 -30.52
CA SER A 436 19.62 11.09 -31.23
C SER A 436 18.68 10.51 -32.28
N ASP A 437 19.23 9.96 -33.35
CA ASP A 437 18.43 9.27 -34.37
C ASP A 437 17.76 8.01 -33.83
N GLU A 438 16.61 7.65 -34.40
CA GLU A 438 15.84 6.45 -33.98
C GLU A 438 16.66 5.15 -34.13
N ASP A 439 17.58 5.10 -35.11
CA ASP A 439 18.47 3.97 -35.31
C ASP A 439 19.66 3.93 -34.33
N GLU A 440 20.07 5.08 -33.85
CA GLU A 440 21.15 5.19 -32.88
C GLU A 440 20.70 4.88 -31.46
N ASN A 441 19.46 5.29 -31.14
CA ASN A 441 18.88 5.09 -29.82
C ASN A 441 17.47 4.44 -29.84
N PRO A 442 17.37 3.21 -30.36
CA PRO A 442 16.08 2.51 -30.44
C PRO A 442 15.47 2.24 -29.05
N TRP A 443 16.27 2.12 -28.00
CA TRP A 443 15.76 1.89 -26.64
C TRP A 443 14.87 3.01 -26.13
N TYR A 444 15.20 4.25 -26.43
CA TYR A 444 14.41 5.42 -26.04
C TYR A 444 13.26 5.64 -27.01
N HIS A 445 13.53 5.62 -28.32
CA HIS A 445 12.51 5.93 -29.32
C HIS A 445 11.42 4.85 -29.41
N ASN A 446 11.76 3.58 -29.20
CA ASN A 446 10.79 2.48 -29.18
C ASN A 446 10.16 2.24 -27.80
N ALA A 447 10.58 2.95 -26.73
CA ALA A 447 9.96 2.83 -25.42
C ALA A 447 8.56 3.47 -25.42
N PRO A 448 7.56 2.84 -24.78
CA PRO A 448 6.27 3.46 -24.51
C PRO A 448 6.41 4.74 -23.68
N GLU A 449 5.47 5.65 -23.86
CA GLU A 449 5.53 6.96 -23.22
C GLU A 449 5.60 6.89 -21.69
N TYR A 450 4.80 6.00 -21.08
CA TYR A 450 4.81 5.81 -19.62
C TYR A 450 6.17 5.31 -19.09
N ILE A 451 6.95 4.59 -19.88
CA ILE A 451 8.32 4.19 -19.52
C ILE A 451 9.24 5.39 -19.55
N ARG A 452 9.18 6.20 -20.61
CA ARG A 452 10.00 7.41 -20.73
C ARG A 452 9.71 8.41 -19.60
N ASP A 453 8.46 8.51 -19.18
CA ASP A 453 8.08 9.41 -18.08
C ASP A 453 8.60 8.91 -16.72
N ASN A 454 8.53 7.60 -16.45
CA ASN A 454 8.82 7.02 -15.13
C ASN A 454 10.27 6.57 -14.92
N TYR A 455 11.12 6.64 -15.96
CA TYR A 455 12.50 6.18 -15.89
C TYR A 455 13.43 7.13 -16.66
N TRP A 456 14.67 7.22 -16.20
CA TRP A 456 15.77 7.64 -17.07
C TRP A 456 16.24 6.40 -17.83
N ILE A 457 16.30 6.52 -19.15
CA ILE A 457 16.77 5.46 -20.04
C ILE A 457 18.21 5.79 -20.44
N ILE A 458 19.13 4.92 -20.06
CA ILE A 458 20.55 5.10 -20.33
C ILE A 458 20.96 4.06 -21.38
N PRO A 459 21.22 4.46 -22.63
CA PRO A 459 21.61 3.55 -23.70
C PRO A 459 22.92 2.82 -23.39
N PRO A 460 23.06 1.54 -23.74
CA PRO A 460 24.29 0.77 -23.50
C PRO A 460 25.49 1.34 -24.28
N THR A 461 25.25 2.01 -25.38
CA THR A 461 26.28 2.67 -26.20
C THR A 461 27.03 3.76 -25.44
N TRP A 462 26.44 4.39 -24.42
CA TRP A 462 27.14 5.35 -23.57
C TRP A 462 28.26 4.72 -22.73
N PHE A 463 28.19 3.40 -22.54
CA PHE A 463 29.20 2.61 -21.83
C PHE A 463 30.09 1.82 -22.78
N GLY A 464 30.07 2.08 -24.08
CA GLY A 464 30.82 1.37 -25.09
C GLY A 464 30.31 -0.06 -25.35
N MET A 465 29.10 -0.40 -24.92
CA MET A 465 28.50 -1.71 -25.17
C MET A 465 27.89 -1.78 -26.59
N THR A 466 27.64 -2.99 -27.05
CA THR A 466 27.02 -3.23 -28.36
C THR A 466 25.55 -2.82 -28.41
N LYS A 467 25.05 -2.59 -29.62
CA LYS A 467 23.61 -2.26 -29.85
C LYS A 467 22.65 -3.41 -29.51
N ASP A 468 23.15 -4.62 -29.28
CA ASP A 468 22.34 -5.77 -28.87
C ASP A 468 22.10 -5.84 -27.34
N ALA A 469 22.88 -5.08 -26.55
CA ALA A 469 22.69 -5.02 -25.11
C ALA A 469 21.43 -4.23 -24.74
N PRO A 470 20.71 -4.58 -23.66
CA PRO A 470 19.59 -3.80 -23.17
C PRO A 470 20.05 -2.48 -22.53
N ALA A 471 19.26 -1.42 -22.67
CA ALA A 471 19.50 -0.17 -21.96
C ALA A 471 19.10 -0.28 -20.48
N LEU A 472 19.79 0.50 -19.65
CA LEU A 472 19.47 0.59 -18.22
C LEU A 472 18.30 1.55 -18.01
N ARG A 473 17.31 1.12 -17.23
CA ARG A 473 16.21 1.97 -16.70
C ARG A 473 16.49 2.32 -15.25
N ILE A 474 16.59 3.59 -14.94
CA ILE A 474 16.72 4.08 -13.58
C ILE A 474 15.36 4.68 -13.19
N PRO A 475 14.66 4.13 -12.18
CA PRO A 475 13.36 4.65 -11.79
C PRO A 475 13.49 6.03 -11.15
N ILE A 476 12.59 6.95 -11.52
CA ILE A 476 12.57 8.30 -10.95
C ILE A 476 12.08 8.28 -9.49
N PRO A 477 12.55 9.22 -8.65
CA PRO A 477 12.02 9.36 -7.32
C PRO A 477 10.58 9.91 -7.38
N PHE A 478 9.62 9.19 -6.90
CA PHE A 478 8.18 9.50 -6.82
C PHE A 478 7.77 10.94 -7.20
N GLU A 479 7.20 11.71 -6.28
CA GLU A 479 6.69 13.07 -6.48
C GLU A 479 7.78 14.05 -6.93
N VAL A 480 8.99 13.87 -6.38
CA VAL A 480 10.20 14.65 -6.77
C VAL A 480 10.50 14.46 -8.25
N GLY A 481 10.40 13.21 -8.74
CA GLY A 481 10.67 12.88 -10.14
C GLY A 481 9.64 13.49 -11.10
N VAL A 482 8.36 13.52 -10.73
CA VAL A 482 7.33 14.14 -11.56
C VAL A 482 7.59 15.63 -11.70
N LEU A 483 7.87 16.33 -10.60
CA LEU A 483 8.10 17.78 -10.62
C LEU A 483 9.40 18.18 -11.30
N PHE A 484 10.49 17.45 -11.06
CA PHE A 484 11.84 17.87 -11.46
C PHE A 484 12.42 17.09 -12.65
N LYS A 485 11.71 16.07 -13.16
CA LYS A 485 12.04 15.39 -14.40
C LYS A 485 10.93 15.53 -15.44
N VAL A 486 9.72 15.00 -15.15
CA VAL A 486 8.68 14.89 -16.18
C VAL A 486 8.24 16.27 -16.69
N ILE A 487 7.94 17.22 -15.78
CA ILE A 487 7.50 18.57 -16.17
C ILE A 487 8.56 19.29 -17.02
N PRO A 488 9.85 19.40 -16.60
CA PRO A 488 10.88 20.03 -17.42
C PRO A 488 11.08 19.36 -18.77
N GLU A 489 11.13 18.04 -18.85
CA GLU A 489 11.28 17.32 -20.12
C GLU A 489 10.14 17.59 -21.09
N ARG A 490 8.90 17.67 -20.59
CA ARG A 490 7.73 17.98 -21.41
C ARG A 490 7.74 19.43 -21.92
N ILE A 491 8.20 20.38 -21.12
CA ILE A 491 8.39 21.76 -21.53
C ILE A 491 9.47 21.85 -22.62
N ILE A 492 10.61 21.17 -22.44
CA ILE A 492 11.68 21.13 -23.46
C ILE A 492 11.16 20.48 -24.74
N GLY A 493 10.38 19.40 -24.64
CA GLY A 493 9.77 18.72 -25.78
C GLY A 493 8.82 19.63 -26.60
N LEU A 494 8.05 20.46 -25.89
CA LEU A 494 7.20 21.49 -26.56
C LEU A 494 8.03 22.54 -27.30
N ILE A 495 9.08 23.04 -26.66
CA ILE A 495 9.97 24.08 -27.24
C ILE A 495 10.67 23.51 -28.47
N ASN A 496 11.15 22.26 -28.41
CA ASN A 496 11.86 21.62 -29.52
C ASN A 496 10.92 21.01 -30.59
N GLY A 497 9.59 21.13 -30.41
CA GLY A 497 8.61 20.57 -31.34
C GLY A 497 8.56 19.04 -31.40
N THR A 498 9.17 18.36 -30.42
CA THR A 498 9.17 16.89 -30.32
C THR A 498 7.91 16.33 -29.62
N SER A 499 7.12 17.20 -28.99
CA SER A 499 5.84 16.88 -28.34
C SER A 499 4.77 17.91 -28.75
N SER A 500 3.52 17.46 -28.87
CA SER A 500 2.39 18.36 -29.04
C SER A 500 1.88 18.87 -27.69
N GLY A 501 1.17 20.03 -27.69
CA GLY A 501 0.52 20.55 -26.48
C GLY A 501 -0.45 19.54 -25.87
N ARG A 502 -1.19 18.79 -26.70
CA ARG A 502 -2.11 17.73 -26.26
C ARG A 502 -1.37 16.58 -25.57
N GLU A 503 -0.30 16.06 -26.18
CA GLU A 503 0.52 15.00 -25.56
C GLU A 503 1.13 15.43 -24.25
N THR A 504 1.56 16.69 -24.16
CA THR A 504 2.08 17.25 -22.92
C THR A 504 1.01 17.26 -21.83
N TRP A 505 -0.20 17.74 -22.13
CA TRP A 505 -1.30 17.74 -21.17
C TRP A 505 -1.75 16.34 -20.77
N GLU A 506 -1.85 15.40 -21.72
CA GLU A 506 -2.19 14.00 -21.45
C GLU A 506 -1.12 13.34 -20.57
N SER A 507 0.16 13.57 -20.82
CA SER A 507 1.26 13.06 -20.02
C SER A 507 1.31 13.69 -18.63
N LEU A 508 1.22 15.01 -18.54
CA LEU A 508 1.18 15.71 -17.26
C LEU A 508 -0.05 15.29 -16.45
N GLY A 509 -1.21 15.20 -17.09
CA GLY A 509 -2.43 14.70 -16.47
C GLY A 509 -2.23 13.28 -15.92
N ARG A 510 -1.78 12.36 -16.76
CA ARG A 510 -1.52 10.96 -16.36
C ARG A 510 -0.53 10.86 -15.20
N ASN A 511 0.61 11.55 -15.27
CA ASN A 511 1.64 11.51 -14.25
C ASN A 511 1.21 12.23 -12.96
N THR A 512 0.53 13.36 -13.07
CA THR A 512 -0.06 14.07 -11.93
C THR A 512 -1.12 13.20 -11.26
N PHE A 513 -2.05 12.63 -12.05
CA PHE A 513 -3.08 11.73 -11.50
C PHE A 513 -2.51 10.45 -10.92
N SER A 514 -1.49 9.85 -11.53
CA SER A 514 -0.90 8.61 -11.03
C SER A 514 -0.04 8.81 -9.78
N THR A 515 0.61 9.96 -9.66
CA THR A 515 1.60 10.23 -8.61
C THR A 515 1.09 11.21 -7.56
N LEU A 516 0.46 12.32 -7.97
CA LEU A 516 -0.02 13.38 -7.08
C LEU A 516 -1.49 13.20 -6.69
N ASN A 517 -2.30 12.65 -7.58
CA ASN A 517 -3.71 12.39 -7.29
C ASN A 517 -3.91 10.93 -6.95
N PHE A 518 -4.49 10.67 -5.79
CA PHE A 518 -4.85 9.32 -5.42
C PHE A 518 -6.13 8.89 -6.13
N ASN A 519 -6.12 7.70 -6.70
CA ASN A 519 -7.36 7.05 -7.08
C ASN A 519 -8.07 6.63 -5.78
N PRO A 520 -9.17 7.27 -5.39
CA PRO A 520 -9.84 6.95 -4.12
C PRO A 520 -10.59 5.61 -4.19
N THR A 521 -10.55 4.94 -5.33
CA THR A 521 -11.25 3.68 -5.52
C THR A 521 -10.65 2.60 -4.61
N PRO A 522 -11.45 2.00 -3.72
CA PRO A 522 -10.99 0.90 -2.88
C PRO A 522 -10.46 -0.28 -3.70
N GLN A 523 -9.42 -0.94 -3.21
CA GLN A 523 -8.78 -2.04 -3.93
C GLN A 523 -9.72 -3.22 -4.23
N TRP A 524 -10.71 -3.44 -3.39
CA TRP A 524 -11.71 -4.49 -3.63
C TRP A 524 -12.58 -4.20 -4.86
N LEU A 525 -12.73 -2.95 -5.26
CA LEU A 525 -13.55 -2.51 -6.39
C LEU A 525 -12.71 -2.21 -7.64
N LEU A 526 -11.49 -1.70 -7.48
CA LEU A 526 -10.65 -1.18 -8.56
C LEU A 526 -10.48 -2.15 -9.75
N PRO A 527 -10.05 -3.43 -9.56
CA PRO A 527 -9.86 -4.35 -10.70
C PRO A 527 -11.17 -4.65 -11.44
N VAL A 528 -12.29 -4.64 -10.74
CA VAL A 528 -13.62 -4.85 -11.32
C VAL A 528 -14.02 -3.65 -12.16
N LEU A 529 -13.84 -2.42 -11.67
CA LEU A 529 -14.11 -1.20 -12.43
C LEU A 529 -13.25 -1.10 -13.69
N GLU A 530 -11.94 -1.31 -13.57
CA GLU A 530 -11.02 -1.30 -14.72
C GLU A 530 -11.44 -2.33 -15.79
N THR A 531 -11.92 -3.49 -15.34
CA THR A 531 -12.39 -4.56 -16.20
C THR A 531 -13.70 -4.20 -16.89
N THR A 532 -14.66 -3.61 -16.18
CA THR A 532 -15.96 -3.21 -16.76
C THR A 532 -15.80 -2.05 -17.72
N MET A 533 -15.00 -1.05 -17.35
CA MET A 533 -14.69 0.13 -18.20
C MET A 533 -13.72 -0.20 -19.34
N ASN A 534 -13.16 -1.41 -19.37
CA ASN A 534 -12.08 -1.81 -20.26
C ASN A 534 -10.90 -0.83 -20.29
N HIS A 535 -10.59 -0.23 -19.14
CA HIS A 535 -9.54 0.78 -19.03
C HIS A 535 -8.70 0.58 -17.76
N SER A 536 -7.38 0.46 -17.90
CA SER A 536 -6.45 0.41 -16.78
C SER A 536 -6.03 1.84 -16.42
N PHE A 537 -6.45 2.32 -15.26
CA PHE A 537 -6.13 3.68 -14.79
C PHE A 537 -4.62 3.91 -14.61
N HIS A 538 -3.90 2.88 -14.19
CA HIS A 538 -2.45 2.98 -14.01
C HIS A 538 -1.68 3.07 -15.33
N ARG A 539 -2.10 2.30 -16.36
CA ARG A 539 -1.42 2.29 -17.66
C ARG A 539 -1.93 3.33 -18.62
N GLY A 540 -3.15 3.85 -18.40
CA GLY A 540 -3.84 4.70 -19.36
C GLY A 540 -4.20 3.97 -20.65
N LEU A 541 -4.35 2.64 -20.61
CA LEU A 541 -4.55 1.77 -21.77
C LEU A 541 -5.76 0.87 -21.56
N PRO A 542 -6.43 0.43 -22.65
CA PRO A 542 -7.48 -0.56 -22.53
C PRO A 542 -6.95 -1.89 -22.00
N VAL A 543 -7.75 -2.57 -21.16
CA VAL A 543 -7.44 -3.91 -20.64
C VAL A 543 -7.42 -4.92 -21.79
N VAL A 544 -8.41 -4.88 -22.67
CA VAL A 544 -8.49 -5.66 -23.90
C VAL A 544 -8.30 -4.73 -25.07
N GLY A 545 -7.25 -4.95 -25.84
CA GLY A 545 -6.93 -4.11 -26.98
C GLY A 545 -7.97 -4.21 -28.08
N TYR A 546 -8.06 -3.17 -28.93
CA TYR A 546 -9.06 -3.03 -30.00
C TYR A 546 -9.25 -4.28 -30.86
N TRP A 547 -8.16 -4.90 -31.33
CA TRP A 547 -8.22 -6.10 -32.16
C TRP A 547 -8.64 -7.37 -31.42
N GLN A 548 -8.26 -7.47 -30.16
CA GLN A 548 -8.60 -8.62 -29.33
C GLN A 548 -10.05 -8.59 -28.89
N GLY A 549 -10.62 -7.39 -28.74
CA GLY A 549 -12.04 -7.21 -28.44
C GLY A 549 -12.98 -7.59 -29.58
N LYS A 550 -12.45 -7.81 -30.80
CA LYS A 550 -13.22 -8.29 -31.94
C LYS A 550 -13.35 -9.81 -32.01
N ASN A 551 -12.57 -10.54 -31.24
CA ASN A 551 -12.61 -11.99 -31.15
C ASN A 551 -13.46 -12.42 -29.93
N GLU A 552 -13.89 -13.68 -29.94
CA GLU A 552 -14.47 -14.30 -28.75
C GLU A 552 -13.50 -14.17 -27.55
N GLY A 553 -14.03 -13.83 -26.38
CA GLY A 553 -13.22 -13.51 -25.21
C GLY A 553 -12.26 -14.62 -24.77
N TRP A 554 -12.66 -15.88 -24.96
CA TRP A 554 -11.84 -17.07 -24.68
C TRP A 554 -10.77 -17.33 -25.75
N LEU A 555 -10.91 -16.78 -26.94
CA LEU A 555 -9.92 -16.86 -28.02
C LEU A 555 -8.84 -15.79 -27.84
N ALA A 556 -8.34 -15.62 -26.62
CA ALA A 556 -7.25 -14.70 -26.38
C ALA A 556 -5.91 -15.28 -26.83
N ASP A 557 -5.06 -14.42 -27.41
CA ASP A 557 -3.68 -14.79 -27.69
C ASP A 557 -2.97 -15.16 -26.38
N PRO A 558 -2.41 -16.37 -26.28
CA PRO A 558 -1.70 -16.82 -25.07
C PRO A 558 -0.51 -15.94 -24.65
N GLU A 559 -0.06 -15.02 -25.48
CA GLU A 559 0.92 -14.01 -25.10
C GLU A 559 0.32 -12.95 -24.16
N PHE A 560 -0.98 -12.68 -24.28
CA PHE A 560 -1.68 -11.63 -23.55
C PHE A 560 -2.53 -12.15 -22.38
N ALA A 561 -2.85 -13.44 -22.38
CA ALA A 561 -3.60 -14.10 -21.31
C ALA A 561 -2.91 -15.39 -20.86
N SER A 562 -3.02 -15.71 -19.57
CA SER A 562 -2.52 -16.97 -19.03
C SER A 562 -3.38 -18.15 -19.51
N PRO A 563 -2.80 -19.38 -19.64
CA PRO A 563 -3.58 -20.58 -19.93
C PRO A 563 -4.72 -20.80 -18.93
N PHE A 564 -4.49 -20.48 -17.67
CA PHE A 564 -5.50 -20.55 -16.62
C PHE A 564 -6.69 -19.62 -16.91
N ALA A 565 -6.41 -18.36 -17.28
CA ALA A 565 -7.45 -17.40 -17.62
C ALA A 565 -8.21 -17.80 -18.90
N ILE A 566 -7.52 -18.38 -19.89
CA ILE A 566 -8.14 -18.90 -21.10
C ILE A 566 -9.08 -20.07 -20.77
N MET A 567 -8.64 -21.01 -19.95
CA MET A 567 -9.45 -22.13 -19.49
C MET A 567 -10.70 -21.64 -18.75
N LEU A 568 -10.51 -20.72 -17.81
CA LEU A 568 -11.61 -20.16 -17.01
C LEU A 568 -12.60 -19.37 -17.88
N SER A 569 -12.10 -18.64 -18.89
CA SER A 569 -12.94 -17.91 -19.86
C SER A 569 -13.78 -18.88 -20.72
N ARG A 570 -13.22 -20.03 -21.11
CA ARG A 570 -13.97 -21.09 -21.84
C ARG A 570 -15.06 -21.69 -20.96
N SER A 571 -14.73 -22.07 -19.73
CA SER A 571 -15.73 -22.60 -18.80
C SER A 571 -16.83 -21.59 -18.47
N ALA A 572 -16.50 -20.29 -18.43
CA ALA A 572 -17.49 -19.24 -18.26
C ALA A 572 -18.40 -19.10 -19.51
N ASP A 573 -17.85 -19.23 -20.72
CA ASP A 573 -18.60 -19.17 -21.97
C ASP A 573 -19.58 -20.37 -22.10
N GLU A 574 -19.16 -21.57 -21.68
CA GLU A 574 -20.04 -22.75 -21.56
C GLU A 574 -21.22 -22.49 -20.60
N ALA A 575 -21.03 -21.64 -19.59
CA ALA A 575 -22.07 -21.18 -18.66
C ALA A 575 -22.82 -19.92 -19.14
N ASN A 576 -22.70 -19.53 -20.43
CA ASN A 576 -23.24 -18.29 -21.01
C ASN A 576 -22.75 -16.99 -20.39
N ILE A 577 -21.60 -17.00 -19.69
CA ILE A 577 -20.95 -15.83 -19.13
C ILE A 577 -19.79 -15.40 -20.02
N ARG A 578 -19.99 -14.37 -20.83
CA ARG A 578 -18.97 -13.86 -21.75
C ARG A 578 -17.99 -12.95 -21.03
N ILE A 579 -16.84 -13.49 -20.62
CA ILE A 579 -15.75 -12.73 -20.02
C ILE A 579 -14.43 -13.02 -20.75
N SER A 580 -13.70 -11.97 -21.12
CA SER A 580 -12.41 -12.14 -21.79
C SER A 580 -11.35 -12.71 -20.84
N ALA A 581 -10.54 -13.65 -21.33
CA ALA A 581 -9.40 -14.20 -20.58
C ALA A 581 -8.41 -13.11 -20.12
N GLN A 582 -8.22 -12.04 -20.90
CA GLN A 582 -7.40 -10.91 -20.49
C GLN A 582 -8.00 -10.13 -19.31
N LYS A 583 -9.32 -10.00 -19.27
CA LYS A 583 -10.03 -9.38 -18.16
C LYS A 583 -9.90 -10.21 -16.89
N ILE A 584 -9.95 -11.52 -17.00
CA ILE A 584 -9.71 -12.44 -15.86
C ILE A 584 -8.29 -12.27 -15.33
N ASP A 585 -7.28 -12.29 -16.20
CA ASP A 585 -5.89 -12.06 -15.81
C ASP A 585 -5.69 -10.68 -15.18
N HIS A 586 -6.37 -9.65 -15.67
CA HIS A 586 -6.31 -8.31 -15.10
C HIS A 586 -6.86 -8.27 -13.67
N ILE A 587 -7.99 -8.92 -13.43
CA ILE A 587 -8.57 -9.06 -12.08
C ILE A 587 -7.61 -9.80 -11.15
N ILE A 588 -7.07 -10.94 -11.60
CA ILE A 588 -6.13 -11.73 -10.78
C ILE A 588 -4.91 -10.88 -10.43
N ARG A 589 -4.26 -10.25 -11.42
CA ARG A 589 -3.09 -9.39 -11.21
C ARG A 589 -3.41 -8.18 -10.34
N GLY A 590 -4.61 -7.64 -10.46
CA GLY A 590 -5.09 -6.53 -9.64
C GLY A 590 -5.14 -6.87 -8.15
N TYR A 591 -5.54 -8.10 -7.79
CA TYR A 591 -5.61 -8.53 -6.40
C TYR A 591 -4.31 -9.15 -5.87
N VAL A 592 -3.57 -9.86 -6.71
CA VAL A 592 -2.38 -10.64 -6.29
C VAL A 592 -1.06 -9.93 -6.61
N GLY A 593 -1.09 -8.87 -7.41
CA GLY A 593 0.09 -8.06 -7.73
C GLY A 593 1.17 -8.82 -8.52
N THR A 594 2.42 -8.38 -8.37
CA THR A 594 3.56 -8.89 -9.14
C THR A 594 3.93 -10.33 -8.77
N LEU A 595 3.86 -10.70 -7.49
CA LEU A 595 4.14 -12.09 -7.07
C LEU A 595 3.13 -13.07 -7.67
N GLY A 596 1.86 -12.67 -7.81
CA GLY A 596 0.87 -13.45 -8.56
C GLY A 596 1.23 -13.61 -10.03
N SER A 597 1.84 -12.60 -10.64
CA SER A 597 2.34 -12.71 -12.01
C SER A 597 3.47 -13.75 -12.14
N TYR A 598 4.36 -13.88 -11.14
CA TYR A 598 5.37 -14.95 -11.14
C TYR A 598 4.73 -16.34 -11.02
N ALA A 599 3.72 -16.48 -10.17
CA ALA A 599 2.99 -17.75 -10.05
C ALA A 599 2.29 -18.13 -11.36
N LEU A 600 1.63 -17.18 -12.01
CA LEU A 600 1.03 -17.38 -13.33
C LEU A 600 2.09 -17.72 -14.39
N MET A 601 3.27 -17.11 -14.33
CA MET A 601 4.37 -17.43 -15.23
C MET A 601 4.92 -18.84 -15.02
N ALA A 602 5.05 -19.28 -13.78
CA ALA A 602 5.50 -20.65 -13.46
C ALA A 602 4.46 -21.68 -13.91
N ALA A 603 3.17 -21.37 -13.74
CA ALA A 603 2.09 -22.22 -14.20
C ALA A 603 1.90 -22.22 -15.74
N ASP A 604 2.41 -21.20 -16.43
CA ASP A 604 2.26 -21.06 -17.90
C ASP A 604 2.90 -22.22 -18.67
N SER A 605 4.11 -22.67 -18.28
CA SER A 605 4.82 -23.75 -18.97
C SER A 605 4.10 -25.09 -18.86
N THR A 606 3.69 -25.45 -17.65
CA THR A 606 2.94 -26.71 -17.41
C THR A 606 1.51 -26.65 -17.91
N GLY A 607 0.85 -25.51 -17.76
CA GLY A 607 -0.52 -25.28 -18.22
C GLY A 607 -0.65 -25.30 -19.74
N ARG A 608 0.38 -24.87 -20.51
CA ARG A 608 0.38 -24.93 -21.97
C ARG A 608 0.39 -26.35 -22.50
N VAL A 609 1.24 -27.19 -21.91
CA VAL A 609 1.30 -28.62 -22.28
C VAL A 609 -0.06 -29.29 -22.02
N ALA A 610 -0.65 -29.05 -20.85
CA ALA A 610 -1.95 -29.59 -20.49
C ALA A 610 -3.10 -29.06 -21.38
N ALA A 611 -3.03 -27.81 -21.82
CA ALA A 611 -4.02 -27.18 -22.70
C ALA A 611 -3.79 -27.46 -24.20
N GLY A 612 -2.77 -28.23 -24.58
CA GLY A 612 -2.41 -28.53 -25.99
C GLY A 612 -1.99 -27.28 -26.77
N LEU A 613 -1.51 -26.23 -26.11
CA LEU A 613 -1.06 -24.99 -26.73
C LEU A 613 0.40 -25.11 -27.20
N PRO A 614 0.79 -24.40 -28.30
CA PRO A 614 2.18 -24.39 -28.76
C PRO A 614 3.12 -23.84 -27.69
N GLU A 615 4.39 -24.27 -27.68
CA GLU A 615 5.41 -23.72 -26.82
C GLU A 615 5.60 -22.22 -27.07
N ARG A 616 5.83 -21.49 -26.00
CA ARG A 616 6.04 -20.04 -26.05
C ARG A 616 7.48 -19.73 -26.49
N ALA A 617 7.66 -18.63 -27.20
CA ALA A 617 8.98 -18.08 -27.47
C ALA A 617 9.71 -17.75 -26.17
N THR A 618 11.04 -17.93 -26.13
CA THR A 618 11.90 -17.55 -25.01
C THR A 618 11.66 -16.09 -24.66
N ARG A 619 11.59 -15.81 -23.36
CA ARG A 619 11.32 -14.45 -22.88
C ARG A 619 12.57 -13.59 -22.94
N ARG A 620 12.42 -12.36 -23.41
CA ARG A 620 13.44 -11.32 -23.29
C ARG A 620 13.66 -10.91 -21.83
N LEU A 621 14.81 -10.32 -21.54
CA LEU A 621 15.15 -9.89 -20.17
C LEU A 621 14.16 -8.85 -19.62
N ASP A 622 13.68 -7.93 -20.47
CA ASP A 622 12.68 -6.92 -20.10
C ASP A 622 11.28 -7.50 -19.83
N GLN A 623 11.02 -8.74 -20.24
CA GLN A 623 9.74 -9.44 -19.98
C GLN A 623 9.72 -10.18 -18.64
N TRP A 624 10.85 -10.26 -17.94
CA TRP A 624 10.90 -10.77 -16.59
C TRP A 624 10.47 -9.70 -15.60
N PRO A 625 9.48 -9.96 -14.71
CA PRO A 625 8.88 -8.91 -13.88
C PRO A 625 9.87 -8.10 -13.04
N ALA A 626 10.92 -8.74 -12.49
CA ALA A 626 11.96 -8.03 -11.74
C ALA A 626 12.90 -7.25 -12.66
N LEU A 627 13.45 -7.92 -13.68
CA LEU A 627 14.44 -7.35 -14.58
C LEU A 627 13.86 -6.27 -15.50
N GLY A 628 12.61 -6.46 -15.93
CA GLY A 628 11.92 -5.49 -16.78
C GLY A 628 11.69 -4.12 -16.12
N ARG A 629 11.95 -3.99 -14.82
CA ARG A 629 11.96 -2.68 -14.14
C ARG A 629 13.25 -1.90 -14.39
N PHE A 630 14.34 -2.62 -14.74
CA PHE A 630 15.69 -2.03 -14.86
C PHE A 630 16.25 -2.13 -16.27
N LEU A 631 15.69 -2.97 -17.11
CA LEU A 631 16.20 -3.23 -18.45
C LEU A 631 15.16 -2.83 -19.51
N GLN A 632 15.65 -2.22 -20.59
CA GLN A 632 14.88 -1.83 -21.78
C GLN A 632 15.54 -2.44 -23.01
N GLU A 633 14.80 -3.29 -23.68
CA GLU A 633 15.20 -3.80 -24.99
C GLU A 633 15.00 -2.76 -26.09
N SER A 634 15.81 -2.86 -27.16
CA SER A 634 15.71 -1.97 -28.32
C SER A 634 14.41 -2.10 -29.10
N GLN A 635 13.71 -3.24 -28.96
CA GLN A 635 12.50 -3.58 -29.70
C GLN A 635 11.23 -3.31 -28.89
N GLY A 636 11.07 -2.07 -28.43
CA GLY A 636 9.90 -1.63 -27.69
C GLY A 636 8.66 -1.49 -28.57
N ARG A 637 7.45 -1.50 -27.95
CA ARG A 637 6.15 -1.36 -28.64
C ARG A 637 5.62 0.07 -28.66
N GLY A 638 6.45 1.05 -28.34
CA GLY A 638 6.06 2.47 -28.31
C GLY A 638 5.54 2.99 -29.66
N PRO A 639 6.24 2.76 -30.79
CA PRO A 639 5.76 3.17 -32.10
C PRO A 639 4.42 2.54 -32.48
N THR A 640 4.23 1.24 -32.19
CA THR A 640 2.95 0.55 -32.42
C THR A 640 1.80 1.16 -31.61
N GLN A 641 2.06 1.50 -30.35
CA GLN A 641 1.06 2.19 -29.52
C GLN A 641 0.73 3.56 -30.08
N THR A 642 1.76 4.38 -30.41
CA THR A 642 1.58 5.71 -31.00
C THR A 642 0.75 5.64 -32.30
N PHE A 643 1.01 4.63 -33.12
CA PHE A 643 0.24 4.40 -34.36
C PHE A 643 -1.24 4.10 -34.06
N TYR A 644 -1.54 3.19 -33.14
CA TYR A 644 -2.95 2.85 -32.85
C TYR A 644 -3.70 3.98 -32.17
N ASP A 645 -3.05 4.80 -31.37
CA ASP A 645 -3.64 6.02 -30.82
C ASP A 645 -4.01 6.99 -31.97
N LEU A 646 -3.10 7.20 -32.94
CA LEU A 646 -3.36 8.02 -34.12
C LEU A 646 -4.45 7.42 -35.00
N TYR A 647 -4.44 6.11 -35.21
CA TYR A 647 -5.46 5.41 -36.00
C TYR A 647 -6.84 5.51 -35.34
N SER A 648 -6.93 5.44 -34.04
CA SER A 648 -8.19 5.63 -33.31
C SER A 648 -8.76 7.04 -33.52
N GLU A 649 -7.92 8.07 -33.51
CA GLU A 649 -8.35 9.44 -33.83
C GLU A 649 -8.86 9.57 -35.28
N LEU A 650 -8.22 8.87 -36.22
CA LEU A 650 -8.67 8.81 -37.60
C LEU A 650 -10.00 8.07 -37.74
N ASP A 651 -10.19 6.98 -37.02
CA ASP A 651 -11.43 6.19 -37.05
C ASP A 651 -12.61 7.00 -36.50
N ILE A 652 -12.39 7.74 -35.39
CA ILE A 652 -13.38 8.66 -34.83
C ILE A 652 -13.70 9.78 -35.85
N PHE A 653 -12.69 10.37 -36.48
CA PHE A 653 -12.90 11.39 -37.52
C PHE A 653 -13.74 10.87 -38.68
N VAL A 654 -13.40 9.70 -39.24
CA VAL A 654 -14.09 9.09 -40.36
C VAL A 654 -15.52 8.69 -39.99
N SER A 655 -15.72 8.11 -38.82
CA SER A 655 -17.03 7.73 -38.29
C SER A 655 -17.93 8.96 -38.09
N THR A 656 -17.39 10.02 -37.48
CA THR A 656 -18.13 11.28 -37.30
C THR A 656 -18.49 11.93 -38.65
N LEU A 657 -17.53 11.94 -39.57
CA LEU A 657 -17.77 12.47 -40.91
C LEU A 657 -18.89 11.73 -41.64
N ASN A 658 -18.89 10.38 -41.56
CA ASN A 658 -19.94 9.56 -42.17
C ASN A 658 -21.29 9.81 -41.50
N SER A 659 -21.33 9.97 -40.17
CA SER A 659 -22.57 10.29 -39.47
C SER A 659 -23.14 11.65 -39.87
N LEU A 660 -22.30 12.68 -39.97
CA LEU A 660 -22.72 14.02 -40.47
C LEU A 660 -23.27 13.96 -41.87
N LYS A 661 -22.65 13.20 -42.78
CA LYS A 661 -23.15 12.97 -44.11
C LYS A 661 -24.51 12.28 -44.15
N GLN A 662 -24.71 11.28 -43.30
CA GLN A 662 -25.97 10.57 -43.18
C GLN A 662 -27.13 11.46 -42.70
N VAL A 663 -26.84 12.37 -41.79
CA VAL A 663 -27.79 13.34 -41.23
C VAL A 663 -28.00 14.53 -42.18
N GLY A 664 -27.07 14.77 -43.13
CA GLY A 664 -27.13 15.89 -44.05
C GLY A 664 -26.67 17.22 -43.46
N ASP A 665 -25.89 17.18 -42.37
CA ASP A 665 -25.31 18.36 -41.70
C ASP A 665 -24.05 18.87 -42.46
N ILE A 666 -24.27 19.63 -43.51
CA ILE A 666 -23.20 20.17 -44.36
C ILE A 666 -22.29 21.15 -43.58
N GLN A 667 -22.83 21.95 -42.63
CA GLN A 667 -22.03 22.87 -41.84
C GLN A 667 -21.12 22.12 -40.85
N GLY A 668 -21.64 21.10 -40.20
CA GLY A 668 -20.86 20.21 -39.33
C GLY A 668 -19.76 19.46 -40.09
N GLU A 669 -20.06 19.01 -41.33
CA GLU A 669 -19.09 18.37 -42.22
C GLU A 669 -17.94 19.31 -42.57
N ASP A 670 -18.23 20.52 -43.05
CA ASP A 670 -17.22 21.54 -43.42
C ASP A 670 -16.38 21.96 -42.21
N TYR A 671 -17.02 22.16 -41.07
CA TYR A 671 -16.32 22.44 -39.80
C TYR A 671 -15.35 21.30 -39.41
N LEU A 672 -15.82 20.05 -39.44
CA LEU A 672 -15.00 18.90 -39.07
C LEU A 672 -13.79 18.74 -40.00
N VAL A 673 -14.02 18.83 -41.32
CA VAL A 673 -12.94 18.70 -42.33
C VAL A 673 -11.92 19.84 -42.17
N LYS A 674 -12.34 21.08 -41.94
CA LYS A 674 -11.44 22.22 -41.73
C LYS A 674 -10.67 22.10 -40.42
N SER A 675 -11.35 21.77 -39.32
CA SER A 675 -10.72 21.64 -37.99
C SER A 675 -9.75 20.47 -37.87
N ARG A 676 -9.87 19.46 -38.75
CA ARG A 676 -9.05 18.26 -38.80
C ARG A 676 -8.35 18.05 -40.16
N ALA A 677 -8.07 19.14 -40.86
CA ALA A 677 -7.50 19.10 -42.21
C ALA A 677 -6.17 18.34 -42.27
N ASN A 678 -5.30 18.51 -41.26
CA ASN A 678 -4.04 17.80 -41.19
C ASN A 678 -4.26 16.28 -41.02
N LEU A 679 -5.14 15.86 -40.14
CA LEU A 679 -5.45 14.43 -39.94
C LEU A 679 -6.03 13.81 -41.20
N ASN A 680 -6.89 14.54 -41.92
CA ASN A 680 -7.47 14.11 -43.19
C ASN A 680 -6.40 13.93 -44.28
N SER A 681 -5.40 14.84 -44.35
CA SER A 681 -4.30 14.73 -45.32
C SER A 681 -3.44 13.45 -45.10
N TYR A 682 -3.26 13.05 -43.86
CA TYR A 682 -2.53 11.82 -43.50
C TYR A 682 -3.35 10.52 -43.61
N LYS A 683 -4.66 10.59 -43.91
CA LYS A 683 -5.57 9.42 -43.94
C LYS A 683 -5.06 8.26 -44.82
N ALA A 684 -4.63 8.55 -46.04
CA ALA A 684 -4.12 7.55 -46.97
C ALA A 684 -2.84 6.88 -46.45
N TYR A 685 -1.93 7.66 -45.88
CA TYR A 685 -0.69 7.20 -45.30
C TYR A 685 -0.95 6.30 -44.07
N ILE A 686 -1.80 6.73 -43.14
CA ILE A 686 -2.17 5.97 -41.94
C ILE A 686 -2.83 4.62 -42.33
N ASN A 687 -3.72 4.63 -43.34
CA ASN A 687 -4.36 3.37 -43.82
C ASN A 687 -3.35 2.43 -44.47
N LYS A 688 -2.35 2.94 -45.21
CA LYS A 688 -1.27 2.13 -45.78
C LYS A 688 -0.45 1.46 -44.67
N LEU A 689 -0.03 2.23 -43.65
CA LEU A 689 0.67 1.68 -42.49
C LEU A 689 -0.16 0.60 -41.77
N LYS A 690 -1.47 0.81 -41.65
CA LYS A 690 -2.37 -0.19 -41.07
C LYS A 690 -2.31 -1.51 -41.82
N GLY A 691 -2.38 -1.49 -43.17
CA GLY A 691 -2.25 -2.67 -43.99
C GLY A 691 -0.95 -3.44 -43.72
N GLN A 692 0.18 -2.73 -43.69
CA GLN A 692 1.48 -3.32 -43.38
C GLN A 692 1.53 -3.92 -41.96
N LEU A 693 0.97 -3.27 -40.98
CA LEU A 693 0.88 -3.79 -39.62
C LEU A 693 -0.01 -5.03 -39.51
N ASP A 694 -1.11 -5.09 -40.27
CA ASP A 694 -1.98 -6.27 -40.31
C ASP A 694 -1.25 -7.50 -40.91
N ASP A 695 -0.39 -7.30 -41.91
CA ASP A 695 0.47 -8.36 -42.43
C ASP A 695 1.54 -8.83 -41.42
N MET A 696 2.22 -7.89 -40.75
CA MET A 696 3.15 -8.22 -39.67
C MET A 696 2.46 -9.00 -38.54
N ARG A 697 1.21 -8.68 -38.24
CA ARG A 697 0.40 -9.42 -37.27
C ARG A 697 0.11 -10.85 -37.70
N LYS A 698 -0.19 -11.08 -39.00
CA LYS A 698 -0.39 -12.44 -39.53
C LYS A 698 0.90 -13.26 -39.40
N PHE A 699 2.04 -12.71 -39.81
CA PHE A 699 3.34 -13.37 -39.64
C PHE A 699 3.63 -13.69 -38.19
N ARG A 700 3.35 -12.76 -37.27
CA ARG A 700 3.51 -12.99 -35.82
C ARG A 700 2.64 -14.16 -35.34
N GLN A 701 1.39 -14.27 -35.80
CA GLN A 701 0.51 -15.38 -35.46
C GLN A 701 1.03 -16.71 -36.00
N GLN A 702 1.54 -16.74 -37.23
CA GLN A 702 2.13 -17.94 -37.82
C GLN A 702 3.33 -18.44 -37.01
N VAL A 703 4.27 -17.55 -36.65
CA VAL A 703 5.44 -17.90 -35.80
C VAL A 703 5.00 -18.45 -34.45
N LYS A 704 3.98 -17.87 -33.84
CA LYS A 704 3.47 -18.30 -32.51
C LYS A 704 2.78 -19.65 -32.57
N SER A 705 2.04 -19.93 -33.65
CA SER A 705 1.30 -21.17 -33.80
C SER A 705 2.17 -22.33 -34.32
N ASP A 706 3.36 -22.06 -34.84
CA ASP A 706 4.26 -23.08 -35.33
C ASP A 706 4.68 -24.01 -34.18
N ARG A 707 4.35 -25.28 -34.30
CA ARG A 707 4.70 -26.33 -33.33
C ARG A 707 6.06 -26.96 -33.60
N SER A 708 6.62 -26.74 -34.80
CA SER A 708 7.92 -27.29 -35.19
C SER A 708 9.09 -26.42 -34.74
N ALA A 709 8.86 -25.13 -34.56
CA ALA A 709 9.89 -24.17 -34.15
C ALA A 709 10.16 -24.22 -32.65
N THR A 710 11.43 -24.25 -32.27
CA THR A 710 11.86 -24.17 -30.86
C THR A 710 11.54 -22.79 -30.25
N PRO A 711 11.45 -22.68 -28.93
CA PRO A 711 11.24 -21.39 -28.24
C PRO A 711 12.23 -20.29 -28.67
N ASP A 712 13.49 -20.64 -28.88
CA ASP A 712 14.55 -19.69 -29.29
C ASP A 712 14.38 -19.27 -30.76
N GLN A 713 14.05 -20.19 -31.65
CA GLN A 713 13.74 -19.88 -33.06
C GLN A 713 12.54 -18.94 -33.15
N LYS A 714 11.48 -19.22 -32.39
CA LYS A 714 10.33 -18.30 -32.29
C LYS A 714 10.74 -16.92 -31.78
N ARG A 715 11.66 -16.87 -30.79
CA ARG A 715 12.15 -15.59 -30.26
C ARG A 715 12.85 -14.78 -31.34
N VAL A 716 13.79 -15.37 -32.04
CA VAL A 716 14.55 -14.72 -33.12
C VAL A 716 13.60 -14.21 -34.23
N ALA A 717 12.63 -15.03 -34.63
CA ALA A 717 11.65 -14.66 -35.66
C ALA A 717 10.75 -13.49 -35.18
N LEU A 718 10.26 -13.53 -33.94
CA LEU A 718 9.45 -12.45 -33.35
C LEU A 718 10.24 -11.16 -33.22
N ASP A 719 11.53 -11.23 -32.87
CA ASP A 719 12.41 -10.05 -32.76
C ASP A 719 12.66 -9.44 -34.15
N GLY A 720 12.76 -10.28 -35.19
CA GLY A 720 12.80 -9.81 -36.57
C GLY A 720 11.51 -9.06 -36.98
N ILE A 721 10.35 -9.60 -36.64
CA ILE A 721 9.07 -8.97 -36.91
C ILE A 721 8.92 -7.65 -36.12
N ASP A 722 9.38 -7.62 -34.87
CA ASP A 722 9.37 -6.39 -34.05
C ASP A 722 10.25 -5.31 -34.66
N ARG A 723 11.47 -5.67 -35.16
CA ARG A 723 12.36 -4.75 -35.87
C ARG A 723 11.69 -4.18 -37.13
N MET A 724 11.16 -5.05 -38.00
CA MET A 724 10.43 -4.62 -39.21
C MET A 724 9.25 -3.73 -38.87
N THR A 725 8.50 -4.05 -37.82
CA THR A 725 7.37 -3.24 -37.36
C THR A 725 7.82 -1.84 -36.95
N ASN A 726 8.90 -1.73 -36.17
CA ASN A 726 9.43 -0.43 -35.74
C ASN A 726 10.01 0.37 -36.92
N GLU A 727 10.58 -0.30 -37.91
CA GLU A 727 11.08 0.34 -39.14
C GLU A 727 9.92 0.90 -39.99
N VAL A 728 8.85 0.13 -40.19
CA VAL A 728 7.63 0.61 -40.86
C VAL A 728 7.01 1.81 -40.15
N LEU A 729 7.12 1.87 -38.85
CA LEU A 729 6.59 2.94 -38.01
C LEU A 729 7.62 4.05 -37.70
N ARG A 730 8.78 4.02 -38.35
CA ARG A 730 9.79 5.08 -38.18
C ARG A 730 9.18 6.46 -38.44
N GLY A 731 9.44 7.41 -37.57
CA GLY A 731 8.89 8.76 -37.66
C GLY A 731 7.42 8.90 -37.29
N ILE A 732 6.71 7.84 -36.87
CA ILE A 732 5.28 7.90 -36.59
C ILE A 732 4.93 8.96 -35.54
N ARG A 733 5.84 9.28 -34.63
CA ARG A 733 5.64 10.35 -33.63
C ARG A 733 5.56 11.73 -34.25
N LYS A 734 6.45 12.02 -35.21
CA LYS A 734 6.41 13.27 -35.98
C LYS A 734 5.10 13.38 -36.75
N VAL A 735 4.73 12.30 -37.42
CA VAL A 735 3.44 12.21 -38.14
C VAL A 735 2.25 12.45 -37.19
N ARG A 736 2.26 11.85 -35.98
CA ARG A 736 1.19 12.10 -34.99
C ARG A 736 1.11 13.57 -34.58
N VAL A 737 2.27 14.20 -34.28
CA VAL A 737 2.30 15.59 -33.88
C VAL A 737 1.77 16.48 -35.00
N GLU A 738 2.18 16.26 -36.26
CA GLU A 738 1.74 17.03 -37.43
C GLU A 738 0.25 16.77 -37.75
N ALA A 739 -0.19 15.53 -37.77
CA ALA A 739 -1.56 15.16 -38.06
C ALA A 739 -2.57 15.70 -37.04
N LEU A 740 -2.20 15.76 -35.75
CA LEU A 740 -3.06 16.29 -34.68
C LEU A 740 -2.87 17.76 -34.40
N ARG A 741 -1.99 18.46 -35.15
CA ARG A 741 -1.82 19.91 -35.09
C ARG A 741 -3.07 20.59 -35.67
N ARG A 742 -3.71 21.46 -34.88
CA ARG A 742 -4.88 22.24 -35.29
C ARG A 742 -4.48 23.44 -36.09
#